data_33e6eb983491fde1dacc666fd27fd485
#
_entry.id   33e6eb983491fde1dacc666fd27fd485
#
_cell.length_a   1.000
_cell.length_b   1.000
_cell.length_c   1.000
_cell.angle_alpha   90.00
_cell.angle_beta   90.00
_cell.angle_gamma   90.00
#
_symmetry.space_group_name_H-M   'P 1'
#
loop_
_entity.id
_entity.type
_entity.pdbx_description
1 polymer ?
#
loop_
_entity_poly.entity_id
_entity_poly.type
_entity_poly.pdbx_seq_one_letter_code
_entity_poly.pdbx_strand_id
1 'polypeptide(L)'
;MRFQLRLVAALWIASLVVVGTFGYFQFIDERQRLAGELDRRAALLSDGLKEVLEPALARSGSKPQIDRLIKKFSKPDQGLAVYDRVASQIAATPDVAKQLENPPPEVTWALTSGAVKTGFRVMSGKTMYVYADPILRDDKPAGALAVFLDASALKTAEWALWRITAIRFLVLAVVLALMALLVVRMSLTQPLAKMARWTKAVRRGHTIDPPELPDGSLFGPIMREVSVLAKNLLRARAAAEEEAALRFIGQTRWTEERLKQFAKIRLAERPLVVVSNREPVSHVWNDGAIQALTPASGLVTAMDPVMRACGGVWVAQASGDADRDTADARGRLRVPPDDPRFTLKRVWLTPEEEAGYYYGFSNEGLWPLCHIVHTRPLFRPEDWTQYRAVNEKFAAAVLEEIAGTESPMVLIQDYHFALLPGLIKRERPDARVAIFWHIPWPNFEAFSICPWQDELLLGMLGADLIGFHTQYYCNNFLDTIERAIEARIDWEHFSVTRGQHVTSVKPFPISVAPGFVDNPPTTSRQALLQSLDTQAELLGVGVERLDYTKGLPERFRALGRFFERFPEYRERVVFVQLAAPSRSTIPRYQALEAEVDAVIQEVNSAYQTGRWKPILYLKRHHEHREIWPFYRHADFCMVTSLHDGMNLVAKEFISVRDDEDGALILSQFTGASSELRDAILVNPYDIDGMAEAIRAAVAMPAEERRARMARLHQHVREHNIYRWAGLLLSELEGIPGTTVNALEPAEWDKK
;
A
#
# COMPACT_ATOMS: atom_id res chain seq x y z
N MET A 1 15.82 22.36 8.61
CA MET A 1 16.18 23.78 8.76
C MET A 1 15.28 24.75 7.97
N ARG A 2 15.10 24.61 6.65
CA ARG A 2 14.24 25.53 5.86
C ARG A 2 12.74 25.56 6.30
N PHE A 3 12.16 24.43 6.69
CA PHE A 3 10.77 24.36 7.17
C PHE A 3 10.59 25.04 8.53
N GLN A 4 11.54 24.84 9.45
CA GLN A 4 11.52 25.47 10.78
C GLN A 4 11.60 26.99 10.67
N LEU A 5 12.48 27.49 9.80
CA LEU A 5 12.61 28.93 9.52
C LEU A 5 11.33 29.53 8.96
N ARG A 6 10.63 28.84 8.05
CA ARG A 6 9.36 29.30 7.50
C ARG A 6 8.24 29.34 8.53
N LEU A 7 8.16 28.33 9.41
CA LEU A 7 7.16 28.27 10.48
C LEU A 7 7.38 29.39 11.50
N VAL A 8 8.63 29.62 11.93
CA VAL A 8 8.98 30.71 12.85
C VAL A 8 8.70 32.06 12.19
N ALA A 9 9.04 32.27 10.93
CA ALA A 9 8.75 33.49 10.20
C ALA A 9 7.23 33.76 10.09
N ALA A 10 6.43 32.74 9.80
CA ALA A 10 4.96 32.87 9.74
C ALA A 10 4.36 33.26 11.13
N LEU A 11 4.85 32.64 12.20
CA LEU A 11 4.43 32.97 13.56
C LEU A 11 4.84 34.41 13.97
N TRP A 12 6.00 34.87 13.53
CA TRP A 12 6.47 36.22 13.74
C TRP A 12 5.57 37.26 13.02
N ILE A 13 5.24 36.99 11.75
CA ILE A 13 4.34 37.87 10.98
C ILE A 13 2.95 37.92 11.64
N ALA A 14 2.39 36.78 12.03
CA ALA A 14 1.11 36.73 12.70
C ALA A 14 1.13 37.51 14.03
N SER A 15 2.19 37.34 14.83
CA SER A 15 2.40 38.07 16.08
C SER A 15 2.53 39.60 15.86
N LEU A 16 3.27 40.00 14.82
CA LEU A 16 3.40 41.41 14.45
C LEU A 16 2.05 42.06 14.12
N VAL A 17 1.23 41.35 13.35
CA VAL A 17 -0.13 41.82 12.98
C VAL A 17 -1.00 41.98 14.24
N VAL A 18 -1.05 40.97 15.09
CA VAL A 18 -1.90 40.98 16.29
C VAL A 18 -1.46 42.09 17.28
N VAL A 19 -0.16 42.11 17.62
CA VAL A 19 0.38 43.10 18.60
C VAL A 19 0.34 44.49 18.00
N GLY A 20 0.61 44.66 16.72
CA GLY A 20 0.55 45.94 16.01
C GLY A 20 -0.88 46.50 15.98
N THR A 21 -1.86 45.65 15.66
CA THR A 21 -3.28 46.03 15.65
C THR A 21 -3.74 46.44 17.06
N PHE A 22 -3.42 45.66 18.07
CA PHE A 22 -3.78 45.99 19.46
C PHE A 22 -3.08 47.28 19.96
N GLY A 23 -1.80 47.44 19.66
CA GLY A 23 -1.05 48.64 19.96
C GLY A 23 -1.61 49.88 19.26
N TYR A 24 -2.07 49.75 18.02
CA TYR A 24 -2.73 50.83 17.29
C TYR A 24 -4.04 51.25 17.92
N PHE A 25 -4.87 50.32 18.35
CA PHE A 25 -6.12 50.65 19.07
C PHE A 25 -5.86 51.29 20.42
N GLN A 26 -4.89 50.78 21.20
CA GLN A 26 -4.50 51.44 22.46
C GLN A 26 -3.98 52.88 22.24
N PHE A 27 -3.23 53.11 21.17
CA PHE A 27 -2.75 54.44 20.82
C PHE A 27 -3.89 55.42 20.51
N ILE A 28 -4.88 54.96 19.72
CA ILE A 28 -6.06 55.80 19.42
C ILE A 28 -6.84 56.13 20.70
N ASP A 29 -7.10 55.14 21.54
CA ASP A 29 -7.87 55.30 22.78
C ASP A 29 -7.20 56.26 23.75
N GLU A 30 -5.90 56.09 24.00
CA GLU A 30 -5.15 56.97 24.88
C GLU A 30 -5.06 58.41 24.36
N ARG A 31 -4.90 58.58 23.02
CA ARG A 31 -4.91 59.86 22.37
C ARG A 31 -6.25 60.56 22.52
N GLN A 32 -7.35 59.85 22.35
CA GLN A 32 -8.71 60.37 22.55
C GLN A 32 -8.96 60.75 24.03
N ARG A 33 -8.49 59.90 24.92
CA ARG A 33 -8.63 60.19 26.39
C ARG A 33 -7.90 61.47 26.81
N LEU A 34 -6.63 61.59 26.40
CA LEU A 34 -5.83 62.80 26.72
C LEU A 34 -6.34 64.03 26.04
N ALA A 35 -6.80 63.95 24.80
CA ALA A 35 -7.44 65.09 24.10
C ALA A 35 -8.74 65.49 24.76
N GLY A 36 -9.59 64.56 25.23
CA GLY A 36 -10.80 64.79 25.94
C GLY A 36 -10.56 65.42 27.34
N GLU A 37 -9.43 65.11 27.98
CA GLU A 37 -9.04 65.74 29.23
C GLU A 37 -8.63 67.21 29.04
N LEU A 38 -7.85 67.51 27.99
CA LEU A 38 -7.49 68.86 27.61
C LEU A 38 -8.73 69.67 27.22
N ASP A 39 -9.66 69.06 26.49
CA ASP A 39 -10.92 69.68 26.12
C ASP A 39 -11.76 70.12 27.35
N ARG A 40 -11.97 69.19 28.30
CA ARG A 40 -12.68 69.48 29.54
C ARG A 40 -12.02 70.57 30.38
N ARG A 41 -10.67 70.57 30.50
CA ARG A 41 -9.93 71.61 31.22
C ARG A 41 -10.08 72.97 30.53
N ALA A 42 -9.99 73.01 29.23
CA ALA A 42 -10.15 74.26 28.47
C ALA A 42 -11.56 74.76 28.52
N ALA A 43 -12.58 73.88 28.43
CA ALA A 43 -14.00 74.30 28.60
C ALA A 43 -14.29 74.87 29.96
N LEU A 44 -13.87 74.25 31.08
CA LEU A 44 -14.03 74.74 32.40
C LEU A 44 -13.39 76.12 32.63
N LEU A 45 -12.21 76.34 32.05
CA LEU A 45 -11.53 77.63 32.11
C LEU A 45 -12.26 78.69 31.27
N SER A 46 -12.76 78.29 30.09
CA SER A 46 -13.52 79.20 29.23
C SER A 46 -14.82 79.61 29.88
N ASP A 47 -15.61 78.72 30.42
CA ASP A 47 -16.89 78.99 31.05
C ASP A 47 -16.73 79.92 32.24
N GLY A 48 -15.74 79.64 33.11
CA GLY A 48 -15.47 80.53 34.27
C GLY A 48 -15.00 81.92 33.89
N LEU A 49 -14.32 82.09 32.77
CA LEU A 49 -13.86 83.37 32.30
C LEU A 49 -14.92 84.10 31.45
N LYS A 50 -15.79 83.46 30.77
CA LYS A 50 -16.87 84.07 29.98
C LYS A 50 -17.81 84.92 30.82
N GLU A 51 -18.23 84.41 31.97
CA GLU A 51 -19.11 85.15 32.89
C GLU A 51 -18.56 86.56 33.26
N VAL A 52 -17.24 86.67 33.32
CA VAL A 52 -16.55 87.89 33.68
C VAL A 52 -16.20 88.75 32.46
N LEU A 53 -15.90 88.09 31.31
CA LEU A 53 -15.48 88.79 30.12
C LEU A 53 -16.64 89.34 29.26
N GLU A 54 -17.79 88.71 29.31
CA GLU A 54 -18.99 89.16 28.57
C GLU A 54 -19.42 90.59 28.96
N PRO A 55 -19.60 90.92 30.26
CA PRO A 55 -19.95 92.31 30.63
C PRO A 55 -18.80 93.28 30.43
N ALA A 56 -17.53 92.82 30.46
CA ALA A 56 -16.36 93.61 30.20
C ALA A 56 -16.23 94.10 28.75
N LEU A 57 -16.53 93.19 27.80
CA LEU A 57 -16.51 93.42 26.34
C LEU A 57 -17.63 94.44 25.93
N ALA A 58 -18.65 94.56 26.75
CA ALA A 58 -19.78 95.48 26.49
C ALA A 58 -19.50 97.01 26.81
N ARG A 59 -18.43 97.27 27.51
CA ARG A 59 -18.09 98.67 27.92
C ARG A 59 -16.99 99.26 27.04
N SER A 60 -17.24 100.39 26.40
CA SER A 60 -16.20 101.10 25.66
C SER A 60 -15.05 101.54 26.59
N GLY A 61 -13.82 101.12 26.25
CA GLY A 61 -12.60 101.40 26.99
C GLY A 61 -12.13 100.30 28.01
N SER A 62 -12.71 99.11 27.98
CA SER A 62 -12.44 98.00 28.91
C SER A 62 -11.12 97.24 28.64
N LYS A 63 -10.37 97.57 27.64
CA LYS A 63 -9.12 96.88 27.23
C LYS A 63 -8.13 96.70 28.39
N PRO A 64 -7.85 97.73 29.28
CA PRO A 64 -6.98 97.58 30.46
C PRO A 64 -7.53 96.63 31.52
N GLN A 65 -8.85 96.55 31.63
CA GLN A 65 -9.53 95.70 32.59
C GLN A 65 -9.51 94.25 32.18
N ILE A 66 -9.72 93.97 30.87
CA ILE A 66 -9.60 92.61 30.25
C ILE A 66 -8.17 92.15 30.38
N ASP A 67 -7.19 92.98 30.07
CA ASP A 67 -5.78 92.67 30.19
C ASP A 67 -5.34 92.29 31.62
N ARG A 68 -5.83 92.99 32.63
CA ARG A 68 -5.59 92.64 34.05
C ARG A 68 -6.24 91.28 34.41
N LEU A 69 -7.43 91.00 33.91
CA LEU A 69 -8.14 89.78 34.17
C LEU A 69 -7.37 88.58 33.51
N ILE A 70 -7.01 88.72 32.28
CA ILE A 70 -6.26 87.64 31.55
C ILE A 70 -4.91 87.38 32.23
N LYS A 71 -4.19 88.41 32.65
CA LYS A 71 -2.93 88.29 33.40
C LYS A 71 -3.09 87.62 34.76
N LYS A 72 -4.19 87.83 35.43
CA LYS A 72 -4.49 87.23 36.77
C LYS A 72 -4.71 85.72 36.65
N PHE A 73 -5.26 85.26 35.56
CA PHE A 73 -5.50 83.79 35.26
C PHE A 73 -4.39 83.11 34.48
N SER A 74 -3.31 83.85 34.23
CA SER A 74 -2.10 83.29 33.54
C SER A 74 -1.39 82.31 34.48
N LYS A 75 -1.13 81.09 33.96
CA LYS A 75 -0.31 80.05 34.60
C LYS A 75 0.77 79.59 33.61
N PRO A 76 1.86 79.00 34.08
CA PRO A 76 2.97 78.56 33.18
C PRO A 76 2.61 77.55 32.13
N ASP A 77 1.55 76.78 32.30
CA ASP A 77 1.06 75.69 31.43
C ASP A 77 -0.21 76.06 30.65
N GLN A 78 -0.71 77.32 30.81
CA GLN A 78 -1.90 77.79 30.13
C GLN A 78 -1.74 79.22 29.59
N GLY A 79 -2.14 79.39 28.34
CA GLY A 79 -2.22 80.71 27.72
C GLY A 79 -3.68 81.10 27.49
N LEU A 80 -3.96 82.41 27.57
CA LEU A 80 -5.29 82.93 27.30
C LEU A 80 -5.17 84.10 26.32
N ALA A 81 -6.13 84.20 25.39
CA ALA A 81 -6.25 85.37 24.53
C ALA A 81 -7.73 85.70 24.27
N VAL A 82 -8.04 86.96 24.28
CA VAL A 82 -9.41 87.49 23.99
C VAL A 82 -9.37 88.30 22.72
N TYR A 83 -10.27 87.98 21.81
CA TYR A 83 -10.41 88.60 20.53
C TYR A 83 -11.76 89.34 20.39
N ASP A 84 -11.75 90.40 19.61
CA ASP A 84 -12.97 91.12 19.26
C ASP A 84 -13.72 90.42 18.06
N ARG A 85 -14.82 91.07 17.61
CA ARG A 85 -15.65 90.55 16.50
C ARG A 85 -14.91 90.40 15.18
N VAL A 86 -13.85 91.13 14.94
CA VAL A 86 -13.08 91.14 13.73
C VAL A 86 -11.77 90.29 13.88
N ALA A 87 -11.74 89.44 14.91
CA ALA A 87 -10.61 88.60 15.31
C ALA A 87 -9.34 89.43 15.67
N SER A 88 -9.47 90.72 16.04
CA SER A 88 -8.32 91.47 16.56
C SER A 88 -8.10 91.17 18.02
N GLN A 89 -6.86 90.99 18.43
CA GLN A 89 -6.51 90.61 19.80
C GLN A 89 -6.71 91.84 20.78
N ILE A 90 -7.59 91.66 21.72
CA ILE A 90 -7.86 92.67 22.75
C ILE A 90 -6.82 92.54 23.86
N ALA A 91 -6.63 91.32 24.39
CA ALA A 91 -5.70 91.02 25.46
C ALA A 91 -5.20 89.60 25.32
N ALA A 92 -3.97 89.31 25.76
CA ALA A 92 -3.44 87.99 25.81
C ALA A 92 -2.42 87.83 26.96
N THR A 93 -2.21 86.59 27.39
CA THR A 93 -1.11 86.31 28.31
C THR A 93 0.23 86.57 27.63
N PRO A 94 1.29 86.96 28.39
CA PRO A 94 2.56 87.39 27.79
C PRO A 94 3.18 86.37 26.83
N ASP A 95 3.03 85.09 27.09
CA ASP A 95 3.58 84.00 26.30
C ASP A 95 2.83 83.80 24.98
N VAL A 96 1.50 83.96 24.98
CA VAL A 96 0.64 83.94 23.81
C VAL A 96 0.79 85.19 22.96
N ALA A 97 0.88 86.36 23.57
CA ALA A 97 1.02 87.69 22.94
C ALA A 97 2.31 87.80 22.13
N LYS A 98 3.42 87.09 22.54
CA LYS A 98 4.69 87.11 21.85
C LYS A 98 4.73 86.15 20.67
N GLN A 99 3.81 85.22 20.60
CA GLN A 99 3.91 84.03 19.65
C GLN A 99 2.81 84.11 18.58
N LEU A 100 1.80 84.92 18.69
CA LEU A 100 0.68 85.04 17.78
C LEU A 100 0.64 86.39 17.13
N GLU A 101 1.16 86.51 15.91
CA GLU A 101 0.99 87.66 15.06
C GLU A 101 -0.41 87.79 14.44
N ASN A 102 -1.03 86.59 14.18
CA ASN A 102 -2.36 86.45 13.62
C ASN A 102 -3.27 85.59 14.53
N PRO A 103 -4.60 85.81 14.56
CA PRO A 103 -5.51 84.99 15.30
C PRO A 103 -5.49 83.57 14.84
N PRO A 104 -5.52 82.56 15.74
CA PRO A 104 -5.63 81.19 15.37
C PRO A 104 -6.87 80.93 14.48
N PRO A 105 -6.81 80.02 13.47
CA PRO A 105 -7.99 79.71 12.66
C PRO A 105 -9.16 79.21 13.51
N GLU A 106 -8.91 78.58 14.65
CA GLU A 106 -9.92 78.14 15.60
C GLU A 106 -10.74 79.30 16.07
N VAL A 107 -10.09 80.47 16.39
CA VAL A 107 -10.74 81.66 16.80
C VAL A 107 -11.59 82.26 15.67
N THR A 108 -11.03 82.34 14.48
CA THR A 108 -11.78 82.89 13.35
C THR A 108 -13.01 82.04 13.04
N TRP A 109 -12.85 80.71 13.15
CA TRP A 109 -13.96 79.80 12.98
C TRP A 109 -15.02 79.93 14.08
N ALA A 110 -14.59 80.05 15.38
CA ALA A 110 -15.50 80.24 16.48
C ALA A 110 -16.32 81.55 16.33
N LEU A 111 -15.69 82.64 15.88
CA LEU A 111 -16.35 83.92 15.63
C LEU A 111 -17.34 83.87 14.45
N THR A 112 -17.06 83.04 13.43
CA THR A 112 -17.93 82.93 12.26
C THR A 112 -19.08 81.95 12.47
N SER A 113 -18.81 80.81 13.13
CA SER A 113 -19.79 79.77 13.37
C SER A 113 -20.65 79.95 14.61
N GLY A 114 -20.21 80.72 15.57
CA GLY A 114 -20.84 80.83 16.89
C GLY A 114 -20.72 79.57 17.75
N ALA A 115 -19.82 78.69 17.47
CA ALA A 115 -19.60 77.44 18.16
C ALA A 115 -18.14 77.31 18.58
N VAL A 116 -17.88 76.41 19.56
CA VAL A 116 -16.53 76.12 20.05
C VAL A 116 -15.75 75.36 18.92
N LYS A 117 -14.48 75.78 18.75
CA LYS A 117 -13.53 75.06 17.84
C LYS A 117 -12.24 74.73 18.58
N THR A 118 -11.81 73.50 18.45
CA THR A 118 -10.58 73.02 19.05
C THR A 118 -9.56 72.57 18.02
N GLY A 119 -8.28 72.61 18.36
CA GLY A 119 -7.19 72.16 17.47
C GLY A 119 -5.87 72.07 18.21
N PHE A 120 -4.92 71.39 17.57
CA PHE A 120 -3.55 71.34 18.08
C PHE A 120 -2.62 72.19 17.22
N ARG A 121 -1.75 73.00 17.87
CA ARG A 121 -0.77 73.87 17.20
C ARG A 121 0.59 73.77 17.86
N VAL A 122 1.63 73.90 17.03
CA VAL A 122 2.99 74.00 17.55
C VAL A 122 3.32 75.47 17.77
N MET A 123 3.58 75.87 19.04
CA MET A 123 3.96 77.20 19.44
C MET A 123 5.26 77.15 20.25
N SER A 124 6.32 77.81 19.79
CA SER A 124 7.66 77.80 20.43
C SER A 124 8.22 76.35 20.65
N GLY A 125 8.00 75.46 19.72
CA GLY A 125 8.46 74.06 19.84
C GLY A 125 7.62 73.14 20.73
N LYS A 126 6.59 73.69 21.42
CA LYS A 126 5.62 72.96 22.22
C LYS A 126 4.34 72.70 21.41
N THR A 127 3.72 71.58 21.60
CA THR A 127 2.41 71.28 21.05
C THR A 127 1.37 71.83 22.03
N MET A 128 0.60 72.88 21.61
CA MET A 128 -0.45 73.50 22.41
C MET A 128 -1.80 73.02 21.88
N TYR A 129 -2.70 72.70 22.79
CA TYR A 129 -4.11 72.49 22.51
C TYR A 129 -4.81 73.87 22.55
N VAL A 130 -5.45 74.24 21.47
CA VAL A 130 -6.19 75.51 21.32
C VAL A 130 -7.67 75.23 21.43
N TYR A 131 -8.34 75.86 22.34
CA TYR A 131 -9.78 75.84 22.55
C TYR A 131 -10.30 77.23 22.32
N ALA A 132 -10.97 77.46 21.22
CA ALA A 132 -11.56 78.79 20.92
C ALA A 132 -13.08 78.76 21.12
N ASP A 133 -13.52 79.56 22.01
CA ASP A 133 -14.89 79.62 22.45
C ASP A 133 -15.48 81.02 22.17
N PRO A 134 -16.56 81.15 21.37
CA PRO A 134 -17.19 82.44 21.11
C PRO A 134 -17.90 82.97 22.36
N ILE A 135 -17.72 84.29 22.62
CA ILE A 135 -18.45 85.01 23.61
C ILE A 135 -19.68 85.62 22.94
N LEU A 136 -20.85 85.06 23.23
CA LEU A 136 -22.08 85.42 22.58
C LEU A 136 -22.78 86.54 23.38
N ARG A 137 -23.42 87.47 22.66
CA ARG A 137 -24.31 88.48 23.20
C ARG A 137 -25.50 88.61 22.25
N ASP A 138 -26.71 88.48 22.79
CA ASP A 138 -27.92 88.47 22.00
C ASP A 138 -27.81 87.48 20.80
N ASP A 139 -27.33 86.27 21.09
CA ASP A 139 -27.07 85.14 20.13
C ASP A 139 -26.12 85.50 18.96
N LYS A 140 -25.34 86.60 19.09
CA LYS A 140 -24.31 86.93 18.11
C LYS A 140 -22.91 86.96 18.72
N PRO A 141 -21.88 86.47 18.06
CA PRO A 141 -20.53 86.55 18.61
C PRO A 141 -20.09 88.01 18.87
N ALA A 142 -19.85 88.34 20.11
CA ALA A 142 -19.32 89.63 20.54
C ALA A 142 -17.77 89.64 20.61
N GLY A 143 -17.17 88.48 20.68
CA GLY A 143 -15.75 88.25 20.69
C GLY A 143 -15.48 86.74 20.88
N ALA A 144 -14.25 86.34 21.04
CA ALA A 144 -13.89 84.95 21.32
C ALA A 144 -12.76 84.88 22.39
N LEU A 145 -12.87 83.88 23.26
CA LEU A 145 -11.83 83.55 24.22
C LEU A 145 -11.07 82.29 23.63
N ALA A 146 -9.78 82.43 23.52
CA ALA A 146 -8.93 81.33 23.19
C ALA A 146 -8.11 80.83 24.38
N VAL A 147 -8.27 79.62 24.77
CA VAL A 147 -7.49 78.91 25.80
C VAL A 147 -6.44 78.02 25.15
N PHE A 148 -5.20 78.22 25.58
CA PHE A 148 -4.04 77.42 25.08
C PHE A 148 -3.50 76.56 26.22
N LEU A 149 -3.54 75.27 26.11
CA LEU A 149 -3.00 74.31 27.07
C LEU A 149 -1.80 73.57 26.50
N ASP A 150 -0.77 73.34 27.31
CA ASP A 150 0.40 72.54 26.90
C ASP A 150 -0.01 71.11 26.73
N ALA A 151 0.11 70.63 25.49
CA ALA A 151 -0.20 69.25 25.05
C ALA A 151 1.09 68.44 24.82
N SER A 152 2.24 68.89 25.24
CA SER A 152 3.53 68.20 25.05
C SER A 152 3.57 66.83 25.71
N ALA A 153 2.78 66.61 26.76
CA ALA A 153 2.61 65.28 27.39
C ALA A 153 2.04 64.22 26.44
N LEU A 154 1.28 64.61 25.41
CA LEU A 154 0.80 63.71 24.38
C LEU A 154 1.95 63.00 23.65
N LYS A 155 2.96 63.75 23.25
CA LYS A 155 4.15 63.16 22.54
C LYS A 155 4.95 62.22 23.41
N THR A 156 5.10 62.54 24.70
CA THR A 156 5.81 61.65 25.63
C THR A 156 5.03 60.38 25.94
N ALA A 157 3.71 60.47 26.05
CA ALA A 157 2.83 59.29 26.20
C ALA A 157 2.86 58.41 24.93
N GLU A 158 2.81 59.01 23.74
CA GLU A 158 2.96 58.28 22.46
C GLU A 158 4.24 57.46 22.41
N TRP A 159 5.38 58.03 22.73
CA TRP A 159 6.68 57.35 22.77
C TRP A 159 6.73 56.22 23.82
N ALA A 160 6.14 56.41 24.97
CA ALA A 160 6.09 55.43 26.04
C ALA A 160 5.26 54.19 25.60
N LEU A 161 4.10 54.41 24.96
CA LEU A 161 3.24 53.37 24.44
C LEU A 161 3.94 52.54 23.33
N TRP A 162 4.59 53.23 22.40
CA TRP A 162 5.34 52.52 21.34
C TRP A 162 6.48 51.66 21.90
N ARG A 163 7.20 52.18 22.90
CA ARG A 163 8.28 51.41 23.55
C ARG A 163 7.76 50.18 24.28
N ILE A 164 6.65 50.30 25.02
CA ILE A 164 6.03 49.18 25.73
C ILE A 164 5.51 48.14 24.73
N THR A 165 4.85 48.58 23.66
CA THR A 165 4.34 47.70 22.60
C THR A 165 5.47 46.95 21.89
N ALA A 166 6.58 47.63 21.60
CA ALA A 166 7.76 46.98 21.00
C ALA A 166 8.40 45.92 21.92
N ILE A 167 8.50 46.21 23.22
CA ILE A 167 9.00 45.22 24.20
C ILE A 167 8.07 44.03 24.30
N ARG A 168 6.74 44.24 24.36
CA ARG A 168 5.75 43.16 24.38
C ARG A 168 5.84 42.28 23.12
N PHE A 169 5.99 42.89 21.95
CA PHE A 169 6.19 42.18 20.71
C PHE A 169 7.46 41.32 20.75
N LEU A 170 8.58 41.88 21.21
CA LEU A 170 9.85 41.14 21.27
C LEU A 170 9.74 39.95 22.22
N VAL A 171 9.16 40.13 23.39
CA VAL A 171 8.98 39.02 24.36
C VAL A 171 8.08 37.92 23.77
N LEU A 172 6.92 38.32 23.21
CA LEU A 172 6.00 37.37 22.61
C LEU A 172 6.65 36.60 21.43
N ALA A 173 7.38 37.30 20.59
CA ALA A 173 8.12 36.68 19.44
C ALA A 173 9.16 35.67 19.91
N VAL A 174 9.90 35.97 20.99
CA VAL A 174 10.88 35.03 21.57
C VAL A 174 10.18 33.81 22.16
N VAL A 175 9.10 34.00 22.91
CA VAL A 175 8.33 32.89 23.51
C VAL A 175 7.74 31.99 22.43
N LEU A 176 7.12 32.56 21.39
CA LEU A 176 6.59 31.79 20.27
C LEU A 176 7.67 31.05 19.49
N ALA A 177 8.83 31.66 19.30
CA ALA A 177 9.96 31.00 18.65
C ALA A 177 10.47 29.79 19.45
N LEU A 178 10.60 29.95 20.78
CA LEU A 178 11.00 28.88 21.68
C LEU A 178 9.95 27.74 21.70
N MET A 179 8.67 28.10 21.79
CA MET A 179 7.58 27.09 21.72
C MET A 179 7.59 26.35 20.37
N ALA A 180 7.72 27.06 19.25
CA ALA A 180 7.78 26.43 17.93
C ALA A 180 8.99 25.48 17.80
N LEU A 181 10.15 25.88 18.29
CA LEU A 181 11.33 25.03 18.34
C LEU A 181 11.13 23.78 19.21
N LEU A 182 10.49 23.95 20.37
CA LEU A 182 10.18 22.85 21.29
C LEU A 182 9.20 21.86 20.64
N VAL A 183 8.12 22.34 20.03
CA VAL A 183 7.12 21.51 19.34
C VAL A 183 7.77 20.75 18.18
N VAL A 184 8.55 21.42 17.33
CA VAL A 184 9.25 20.76 16.21
C VAL A 184 10.25 19.73 16.73
N ARG A 185 10.97 20.03 17.81
CA ARG A 185 11.92 19.09 18.40
C ARG A 185 11.22 17.85 18.95
N MET A 186 10.09 18.00 19.64
CA MET A 186 9.34 16.89 20.23
C MET A 186 8.54 16.09 19.18
N SER A 187 7.87 16.78 18.24
CA SER A 187 6.96 16.12 17.30
C SER A 187 7.64 15.57 16.05
N LEU A 188 8.80 16.11 15.65
CA LEU A 188 9.49 15.72 14.41
C LEU A 188 10.90 15.21 14.65
N THR A 189 11.75 16.02 15.33
CA THR A 189 13.18 15.73 15.35
C THR A 189 13.55 14.55 16.23
N GLN A 190 12.94 14.45 17.42
CA GLN A 190 13.20 13.33 18.33
C GLN A 190 12.64 11.99 17.84
N PRO A 191 11.38 11.89 17.36
CA PRO A 191 10.85 10.66 16.79
C PRO A 191 11.67 10.18 15.60
N LEU A 192 12.01 11.04 14.64
CA LEU A 192 12.84 10.69 13.49
C LEU A 192 14.25 10.21 13.90
N ALA A 193 14.86 10.86 14.88
CA ALA A 193 16.17 10.44 15.39
C ALA A 193 16.12 9.08 16.11
N LYS A 194 15.02 8.81 16.84
CA LYS A 194 14.80 7.49 17.48
C LYS A 194 14.61 6.40 16.41
N MET A 195 13.76 6.66 15.40
CA MET A 195 13.54 5.75 14.27
C MET A 195 14.83 5.45 13.51
N ALA A 196 15.61 6.48 13.16
CA ALA A 196 16.86 6.30 12.44
C ALA A 196 17.92 5.50 13.23
N ARG A 197 18.00 5.71 14.55
CA ARG A 197 18.90 4.93 15.41
C ARG A 197 18.46 3.47 15.52
N TRP A 198 17.18 3.24 15.70
CA TRP A 198 16.60 1.90 15.76
C TRP A 198 16.76 1.14 14.44
N THR A 199 16.41 1.73 13.29
CA THR A 199 16.59 1.12 11.96
C THR A 199 18.05 0.77 11.68
N LYS A 200 18.99 1.62 12.13
CA LYS A 200 20.42 1.35 12.02
C LYS A 200 20.87 0.17 12.92
N ALA A 201 20.27 0.03 14.11
CA ALA A 201 20.55 -1.09 15.02
C ALA A 201 19.98 -2.41 14.46
N VAL A 202 18.74 -2.40 13.96
CA VAL A 202 18.13 -3.57 13.29
C VAL A 202 18.97 -4.00 12.08
N ARG A 203 19.43 -3.06 11.26
CA ARG A 203 20.30 -3.37 10.12
C ARG A 203 21.63 -4.03 10.53
N ARG A 204 22.11 -3.76 11.75
CA ARG A 204 23.31 -4.38 12.33
C ARG A 204 23.05 -5.74 13.01
N GLY A 205 21.78 -6.20 13.02
CA GLY A 205 21.41 -7.50 13.59
C GLY A 205 21.10 -7.48 15.08
N HIS A 206 20.94 -6.32 15.71
CA HIS A 206 20.54 -6.24 17.11
C HIS A 206 19.02 -6.31 17.25
N THR A 207 18.53 -7.24 18.03
CA THR A 207 17.12 -7.30 18.45
C THR A 207 16.86 -6.24 19.52
N ILE A 208 16.31 -5.11 19.13
CA ILE A 208 15.89 -4.05 20.04
C ILE A 208 14.41 -3.80 19.75
N ASP A 209 13.60 -3.75 20.79
CA ASP A 209 12.19 -3.42 20.64
C ASP A 209 12.02 -2.05 19.97
N PRO A 210 10.98 -1.88 19.14
CA PRO A 210 10.71 -0.62 18.49
C PRO A 210 10.56 0.49 19.56
N PRO A 211 11.13 1.67 19.32
CA PRO A 211 11.04 2.75 20.29
C PRO A 211 9.57 3.18 20.46
N GLU A 212 9.14 3.26 21.72
CA GLU A 212 7.84 3.81 22.05
C GLU A 212 7.77 5.27 21.59
N LEU A 213 6.80 5.56 20.73
CA LEU A 213 6.45 6.91 20.32
C LEU A 213 5.23 7.36 21.12
N PRO A 214 5.12 8.66 21.45
CA PRO A 214 3.94 9.20 22.12
C PRO A 214 2.66 8.86 21.34
N ASP A 215 1.59 8.56 22.07
CA ASP A 215 0.26 8.33 21.49
C ASP A 215 -0.16 9.53 20.64
N GLY A 216 -0.67 9.28 19.43
CA GLY A 216 -1.02 10.33 18.46
C GLY A 216 0.16 10.88 17.66
N SER A 217 1.35 10.28 17.72
CA SER A 217 2.49 10.68 16.90
C SER A 217 2.18 10.53 15.41
N LEU A 218 2.51 11.56 14.61
CA LEU A 218 2.40 11.55 13.14
C LEU A 218 3.19 10.40 12.48
N PHE A 219 4.15 9.83 13.19
CA PHE A 219 5.01 8.75 12.71
C PHE A 219 4.58 7.37 13.21
N GLY A 220 3.52 7.26 13.99
CA GLY A 220 3.00 5.98 14.51
C GLY A 220 2.68 4.96 13.41
N PRO A 221 1.92 5.32 12.35
CA PRO A 221 1.65 4.42 11.24
C PRO A 221 2.93 3.96 10.50
N ILE A 222 3.81 4.91 10.18
CA ILE A 222 5.09 4.63 9.51
C ILE A 222 5.97 3.71 10.39
N MET A 223 5.97 3.94 11.71
CA MET A 223 6.75 3.13 12.64
C MET A 223 6.23 1.70 12.69
N ARG A 224 4.93 1.48 12.64
CA ARG A 224 4.33 0.13 12.56
C ARG A 224 4.79 -0.58 11.30
N GLU A 225 4.69 0.04 10.13
CA GLU A 225 5.15 -0.54 8.86
C GLU A 225 6.65 -0.86 8.86
N VAL A 226 7.48 0.08 9.34
CA VAL A 226 8.93 -0.15 9.43
C VAL A 226 9.26 -1.23 10.45
N SER A 227 8.47 -1.38 11.52
CA SER A 227 8.66 -2.45 12.50
C SER A 227 8.32 -3.82 11.93
N VAL A 228 7.25 -3.92 11.14
CA VAL A 228 6.88 -5.15 10.42
C VAL A 228 7.97 -5.54 9.42
N LEU A 229 8.44 -4.59 8.61
CA LEU A 229 9.57 -4.81 7.69
C LEU A 229 10.85 -5.26 8.41
N ALA A 230 11.16 -4.62 9.54
CA ALA A 230 12.33 -4.95 10.34
C ALA A 230 12.23 -6.35 10.98
N LYS A 231 11.07 -6.72 11.51
CA LYS A 231 10.84 -8.08 12.04
C LYS A 231 10.90 -9.14 10.95
N ASN A 232 10.34 -8.88 9.77
CA ASN A 232 10.45 -9.78 8.63
C ASN A 232 11.90 -9.94 8.16
N LEU A 233 12.66 -8.85 8.16
CA LEU A 233 14.09 -8.90 7.85
C LEU A 233 14.89 -9.70 8.89
N LEU A 234 14.59 -9.51 10.18
CA LEU A 234 15.24 -10.27 11.25
C LEU A 234 14.85 -11.75 11.22
N ARG A 235 13.59 -12.08 10.93
CA ARG A 235 13.15 -13.48 10.74
C ARG A 235 13.78 -14.11 9.51
N ALA A 236 13.82 -13.40 8.38
CA ALA A 236 14.52 -13.88 7.19
C ALA A 236 16.02 -14.09 7.45
N ARG A 237 16.60 -13.24 8.28
CA ARG A 237 18.00 -13.34 8.69
C ARG A 237 18.23 -14.46 9.70
N ALA A 238 17.34 -14.63 10.70
CA ALA A 238 17.37 -15.74 11.62
C ALA A 238 17.16 -17.09 10.91
N ALA A 239 16.23 -17.16 9.95
CA ALA A 239 16.05 -18.32 9.10
C ALA A 239 17.29 -18.57 8.21
N ALA A 240 17.94 -17.53 7.72
CA ALA A 240 19.19 -17.64 6.97
C ALA A 240 20.40 -18.02 7.87
N GLU A 241 20.41 -17.56 9.11
CA GLU A 241 21.43 -17.94 10.12
C GLU A 241 21.20 -19.36 10.66
N GLU A 242 19.94 -19.78 10.86
CA GLU A 242 19.57 -21.16 11.15
C GLU A 242 19.90 -22.10 9.96
N GLU A 243 19.64 -21.63 8.73
CA GLU A 243 20.06 -22.32 7.52
C GLU A 243 21.59 -22.34 7.38
N ALA A 244 22.29 -21.27 7.79
CA ALA A 244 23.75 -21.22 7.83
C ALA A 244 24.33 -22.15 8.92
N ALA A 245 23.68 -22.25 10.07
CA ALA A 245 24.03 -23.21 11.13
C ALA A 245 23.81 -24.67 10.70
N LEU A 246 22.72 -24.93 9.97
CA LEU A 246 22.49 -26.23 9.30
C LEU A 246 23.50 -26.49 8.15
N ARG A 247 24.04 -25.43 7.52
CA ARG A 247 25.15 -25.52 6.55
C ARG A 247 26.44 -26.00 7.17
N PHE A 248 26.68 -25.73 8.45
CA PHE A 248 27.87 -26.20 9.17
C PHE A 248 27.85 -27.72 9.43
N ILE A 249 26.68 -28.38 9.28
CA ILE A 249 26.54 -29.85 9.39
C ILE A 249 26.74 -30.57 8.04
N GLY A 250 27.29 -29.90 7.02
CA GLY A 250 27.77 -30.53 5.79
C GLY A 250 26.77 -30.74 4.64
N GLN A 251 25.51 -30.26 4.74
CA GLN A 251 24.53 -30.29 3.64
C GLN A 251 23.92 -28.90 3.40
N THR A 252 24.41 -28.23 2.39
CA THR A 252 24.09 -26.82 2.11
C THR A 252 22.77 -26.60 1.35
N ARG A 253 22.10 -27.63 0.86
CA ARG A 253 20.90 -27.51 0.01
C ARG A 253 19.78 -28.40 0.51
N TRP A 254 18.52 -27.98 0.27
CA TRP A 254 17.37 -28.84 0.44
C TRP A 254 17.34 -29.85 -0.71
N THR A 255 17.37 -31.15 -0.34
CA THR A 255 17.27 -32.30 -1.25
C THR A 255 16.13 -33.18 -0.78
N GLU A 256 15.77 -34.19 -1.58
CA GLU A 256 14.80 -35.21 -1.19
C GLU A 256 15.20 -35.90 0.12
N GLU A 257 16.46 -36.32 0.24
CA GLU A 257 16.98 -37.00 1.44
C GLU A 257 16.90 -36.11 2.69
N ARG A 258 17.21 -34.81 2.54
CA ARG A 258 17.11 -33.87 3.65
C ARG A 258 15.65 -33.66 4.08
N LEU A 259 14.71 -33.52 3.13
CA LEU A 259 13.29 -33.43 3.45
C LEU A 259 12.79 -34.72 4.12
N LYS A 260 13.21 -35.89 3.64
CA LYS A 260 12.89 -37.19 4.24
C LYS A 260 13.38 -37.30 5.70
N GLN A 261 14.63 -36.90 5.95
CA GLN A 261 15.17 -36.88 7.31
C GLN A 261 14.42 -35.87 8.20
N PHE A 262 14.15 -34.68 7.68
CA PHE A 262 13.37 -33.67 8.35
C PHE A 262 11.97 -34.18 8.71
N ALA A 263 11.25 -34.76 7.75
CA ALA A 263 9.93 -35.34 7.99
C ALA A 263 9.98 -36.44 9.06
N LYS A 264 10.95 -37.34 8.99
CA LYS A 264 11.12 -38.42 9.98
C LYS A 264 11.31 -37.87 11.41
N ILE A 265 12.07 -36.80 11.58
CA ILE A 265 12.36 -36.21 12.90
C ILE A 265 11.18 -35.39 13.39
N ARG A 266 10.60 -34.53 12.54
CA ARG A 266 9.60 -33.54 12.96
C ARG A 266 8.17 -34.07 12.95
N LEU A 267 7.83 -34.95 12.01
CA LEU A 267 6.51 -35.56 11.97
C LEU A 267 6.38 -36.70 13.00
N ALA A 268 7.50 -37.23 13.54
CA ALA A 268 7.53 -38.16 14.65
C ALA A 268 6.48 -39.30 14.55
N GLU A 269 6.47 -40.01 13.41
CA GLU A 269 5.51 -41.07 13.05
C GLU A 269 4.07 -40.61 12.70
N ARG A 270 3.76 -39.33 12.81
CA ARG A 270 2.47 -38.78 12.32
C ARG A 270 2.46 -38.76 10.81
N PRO A 271 1.52 -39.45 10.14
CA PRO A 271 1.45 -39.39 8.68
C PRO A 271 1.07 -38.00 8.22
N LEU A 272 1.75 -37.48 7.18
CA LEU A 272 1.32 -36.30 6.47
C LEU A 272 0.11 -36.67 5.58
N VAL A 273 -1.00 -35.96 5.73
CA VAL A 273 -2.16 -36.10 4.84
C VAL A 273 -2.18 -34.88 3.91
N VAL A 274 -1.99 -35.11 2.62
CA VAL A 274 -2.13 -34.10 1.58
C VAL A 274 -3.49 -34.25 0.90
N VAL A 275 -4.18 -33.14 0.66
CA VAL A 275 -5.47 -33.14 -0.04
C VAL A 275 -5.37 -32.27 -1.28
N SER A 276 -5.74 -32.80 -2.45
CA SER A 276 -5.82 -32.01 -3.68
C SER A 276 -6.96 -32.51 -4.58
N ASN A 277 -7.38 -31.65 -5.54
CA ASN A 277 -8.40 -32.07 -6.50
C ASN A 277 -7.86 -33.15 -7.44
N ARG A 278 -6.66 -32.96 -8.00
CA ARG A 278 -6.04 -33.90 -8.94
C ARG A 278 -5.26 -34.98 -8.20
N GLU A 279 -5.47 -36.24 -8.59
CA GLU A 279 -4.65 -37.38 -8.14
C GLU A 279 -3.29 -37.41 -8.84
N PRO A 280 -2.25 -38.00 -8.22
CA PRO A 280 -0.93 -38.12 -8.81
C PRO A 280 -0.86 -39.15 -9.93
N VAL A 281 -1.70 -40.17 -9.86
CA VAL A 281 -1.76 -41.26 -10.84
C VAL A 281 -3.22 -41.66 -11.05
N SER A 282 -3.72 -41.56 -12.28
CA SER A 282 -4.99 -42.11 -12.71
C SER A 282 -4.81 -43.43 -13.50
N HIS A 283 -5.82 -44.25 -13.50
CA HIS A 283 -5.81 -45.50 -14.24
C HIS A 283 -6.93 -45.50 -15.25
N VAL A 284 -6.58 -45.83 -16.50
CA VAL A 284 -7.53 -45.88 -17.62
C VAL A 284 -7.46 -47.21 -18.33
N TRP A 285 -8.58 -47.63 -18.91
CA TRP A 285 -8.62 -48.79 -19.79
C TRP A 285 -8.08 -48.40 -21.16
N ASN A 286 -7.02 -49.10 -21.63
CA ASN A 286 -6.45 -48.95 -22.95
C ASN A 286 -6.29 -50.35 -23.59
N ASP A 287 -7.00 -50.59 -24.66
CA ASP A 287 -6.98 -51.88 -25.40
C ASP A 287 -7.16 -53.13 -24.51
N GLY A 288 -8.02 -53.02 -23.49
CA GLY A 288 -8.33 -54.11 -22.54
C GLY A 288 -7.30 -54.32 -21.43
N ALA A 289 -6.30 -53.45 -21.33
CA ALA A 289 -5.33 -53.42 -20.24
C ALA A 289 -5.47 -52.10 -19.43
N ILE A 290 -5.18 -52.17 -18.12
CA ILE A 290 -5.16 -50.97 -17.28
C ILE A 290 -3.81 -50.29 -17.43
N GLN A 291 -3.83 -49.04 -17.82
CA GLN A 291 -2.65 -48.17 -17.94
C GLN A 291 -2.67 -47.08 -16.87
N ALA A 292 -1.55 -46.92 -16.16
CA ALA A 292 -1.33 -45.82 -15.25
C ALA A 292 -0.90 -44.57 -16.04
N LEU A 293 -1.55 -43.43 -15.79
CA LEU A 293 -1.25 -42.14 -16.42
C LEU A 293 -0.95 -41.10 -15.33
N THR A 294 0.06 -40.26 -15.56
CA THR A 294 0.34 -39.11 -14.74
C THR A 294 -0.39 -37.88 -15.32
N PRO A 295 -1.37 -37.30 -14.62
CA PRO A 295 -2.09 -36.16 -15.15
C PRO A 295 -1.19 -34.93 -15.35
N ALA A 296 -1.47 -34.14 -16.40
CA ALA A 296 -0.80 -32.85 -16.63
C ALA A 296 -1.24 -31.81 -15.58
N SER A 297 -0.48 -31.68 -14.53
CA SER A 297 -0.79 -30.73 -13.44
C SER A 297 0.50 -30.24 -12.80
N GLY A 298 0.74 -28.92 -12.83
CA GLY A 298 1.87 -28.31 -12.11
C GLY A 298 1.85 -28.62 -10.61
N LEU A 299 0.66 -28.73 -10.02
CA LEU A 299 0.50 -29.10 -8.61
C LEU A 299 1.00 -30.54 -8.38
N VAL A 300 0.61 -31.49 -9.22
CA VAL A 300 1.06 -32.88 -9.10
C VAL A 300 2.58 -32.96 -9.26
N THR A 301 3.12 -32.30 -10.28
CA THR A 301 4.57 -32.24 -10.52
C THR A 301 5.36 -31.69 -9.32
N ALA A 302 4.80 -30.69 -8.63
CA ALA A 302 5.43 -30.10 -7.45
C ALA A 302 5.27 -30.98 -6.21
N MET A 303 4.10 -31.60 -6.00
CA MET A 303 3.79 -32.35 -4.78
C MET A 303 4.27 -33.79 -4.79
N ASP A 304 4.38 -34.45 -5.95
CA ASP A 304 4.85 -35.84 -6.03
C ASP A 304 6.24 -36.05 -5.40
N PRO A 305 7.27 -35.21 -5.67
CA PRO A 305 8.57 -35.30 -5.00
C PRO A 305 8.47 -35.10 -3.47
N VAL A 306 7.56 -34.26 -3.00
CA VAL A 306 7.33 -34.04 -1.56
C VAL A 306 6.74 -35.31 -0.92
N MET A 307 5.74 -35.90 -1.56
CA MET A 307 5.11 -37.12 -1.04
C MET A 307 6.03 -38.34 -1.11
N ARG A 308 6.88 -38.43 -2.12
CA ARG A 308 7.92 -39.47 -2.18
C ARG A 308 8.93 -39.35 -1.04
N ALA A 309 9.29 -38.11 -0.66
CA ALA A 309 10.21 -37.84 0.44
C ALA A 309 9.56 -38.05 1.82
N CYS A 310 8.35 -37.53 2.04
CA CYS A 310 7.68 -37.53 3.35
C CYS A 310 6.88 -38.82 3.60
N GLY A 311 6.40 -39.50 2.58
CA GLY A 311 5.41 -40.55 2.71
C GLY A 311 4.04 -40.01 3.12
N GLY A 312 3.19 -40.87 3.70
CA GLY A 312 1.87 -40.48 4.19
C GLY A 312 0.73 -40.83 3.24
N VAL A 313 -0.33 -40.02 3.25
CA VAL A 313 -1.56 -40.25 2.48
C VAL A 313 -1.85 -39.04 1.59
N TRP A 314 -2.17 -39.28 0.32
CA TRP A 314 -2.66 -38.28 -0.60
C TRP A 314 -4.13 -38.52 -0.90
N VAL A 315 -5.02 -37.66 -0.44
CA VAL A 315 -6.46 -37.71 -0.70
C VAL A 315 -6.78 -36.89 -1.93
N ALA A 316 -7.38 -37.51 -2.97
CA ALA A 316 -7.67 -36.86 -4.23
C ALA A 316 -8.91 -37.42 -4.93
N GLN A 317 -9.48 -36.65 -5.87
CA GLN A 317 -10.57 -37.11 -6.73
C GLN A 317 -10.05 -38.18 -7.69
N ALA A 318 -10.77 -39.29 -7.78
CA ALA A 318 -10.57 -40.30 -8.82
C ALA A 318 -11.05 -39.74 -10.17
N SER A 319 -10.25 -39.86 -11.19
CA SER A 319 -10.50 -39.33 -12.54
C SER A 319 -10.42 -40.33 -13.69
N GLY A 320 -9.82 -41.46 -13.44
CA GLY A 320 -9.67 -42.55 -14.45
C GLY A 320 -10.82 -43.56 -14.41
N ASP A 321 -11.20 -44.07 -15.54
CA ASP A 321 -12.28 -45.04 -15.69
C ASP A 321 -11.95 -46.43 -15.10
N ALA A 322 -10.65 -46.76 -14.95
CA ALA A 322 -10.15 -47.98 -14.30
C ALA A 322 -9.73 -47.75 -12.84
N ASP A 323 -9.97 -46.58 -12.25
CA ASP A 323 -9.54 -46.27 -10.88
C ASP A 323 -10.20 -47.14 -9.84
N ARG A 324 -11.46 -47.52 -10.04
CA ARG A 324 -12.18 -48.42 -9.12
C ARG A 324 -11.60 -49.83 -9.10
N ASP A 325 -11.08 -50.29 -10.23
CA ASP A 325 -10.55 -51.65 -10.39
C ASP A 325 -9.15 -51.77 -9.78
N THR A 326 -8.47 -50.67 -9.54
CA THR A 326 -7.10 -50.63 -9.00
C THR A 326 -7.02 -50.25 -7.54
N ALA A 327 -8.13 -49.80 -6.91
CA ALA A 327 -8.18 -49.43 -5.52
C ALA A 327 -8.75 -50.55 -4.63
N ASP A 328 -8.38 -50.56 -3.34
CA ASP A 328 -8.99 -51.44 -2.36
C ASP A 328 -10.44 -51.01 -2.00
N ALA A 329 -11.11 -51.79 -1.12
CA ALA A 329 -12.48 -51.52 -0.69
C ALA A 329 -12.65 -50.17 0.01
N ARG A 330 -11.56 -49.53 0.50
CA ARG A 330 -11.54 -48.20 1.10
C ARG A 330 -11.11 -47.13 0.11
N GLY A 331 -10.93 -47.45 -1.16
CA GLY A 331 -10.43 -46.53 -2.19
C GLY A 331 -8.95 -46.18 -2.06
N ARG A 332 -8.13 -47.03 -1.46
CA ARG A 332 -6.68 -46.82 -1.27
C ARG A 332 -5.86 -47.60 -2.28
N LEU A 333 -4.73 -47.02 -2.66
CA LEU A 333 -3.75 -47.58 -3.54
C LEU A 333 -2.34 -47.16 -3.13
N ARG A 334 -1.36 -48.06 -3.18
CA ARG A 334 0.05 -47.68 -2.99
C ARG A 334 0.64 -47.14 -4.26
N VAL A 335 1.24 -45.98 -4.24
CA VAL A 335 1.78 -45.29 -5.42
C VAL A 335 3.18 -44.71 -5.16
N PRO A 336 4.01 -44.47 -6.21
CA PRO A 336 3.79 -44.89 -7.62
C PRO A 336 3.72 -46.39 -7.79
N PRO A 337 3.12 -46.91 -8.88
CA PRO A 337 2.99 -48.37 -9.07
C PRO A 337 4.33 -49.11 -9.06
N ASP A 338 5.37 -48.51 -9.65
CA ASP A 338 6.70 -49.12 -9.82
C ASP A 338 7.58 -49.00 -8.55
N ASP A 339 7.36 -47.98 -7.71
CA ASP A 339 8.13 -47.74 -6.50
C ASP A 339 7.22 -47.14 -5.41
N PRO A 340 6.38 -47.93 -4.74
CA PRO A 340 5.36 -47.46 -3.79
C PRO A 340 5.93 -46.71 -2.58
N ARG A 341 5.76 -45.43 -2.53
CA ARG A 341 6.28 -44.55 -1.48
C ARG A 341 5.22 -44.02 -0.51
N PHE A 342 3.98 -43.78 -1.00
CA PHE A 342 2.89 -43.24 -0.21
C PHE A 342 1.56 -43.92 -0.59
N THR A 343 0.48 -43.59 0.15
CA THR A 343 -0.86 -44.10 -0.13
C THR A 343 -1.68 -43.02 -0.84
N LEU A 344 -2.31 -43.35 -1.97
CA LEU A 344 -3.36 -42.57 -2.57
C LEU A 344 -4.72 -43.03 -2.02
N LYS A 345 -5.50 -42.11 -1.47
CA LYS A 345 -6.91 -42.30 -1.07
C LYS A 345 -7.78 -41.57 -2.09
N ARG A 346 -8.58 -42.33 -2.82
CA ARG A 346 -9.47 -41.80 -3.84
C ARG A 346 -10.83 -41.42 -3.30
N VAL A 347 -11.33 -40.28 -3.72
CA VAL A 347 -12.69 -39.80 -3.45
C VAL A 347 -13.49 -39.84 -4.75
N TRP A 348 -14.63 -40.51 -4.72
CA TRP A 348 -15.50 -40.74 -5.86
C TRP A 348 -16.53 -39.63 -5.95
N LEU A 349 -16.56 -38.89 -7.04
CA LEU A 349 -17.58 -37.89 -7.34
C LEU A 349 -18.56 -38.42 -8.40
N THR A 350 -19.82 -37.96 -8.31
CA THR A 350 -20.76 -38.16 -9.41
C THR A 350 -20.51 -37.13 -10.52
N PRO A 351 -20.99 -37.36 -11.74
CA PRO A 351 -20.89 -36.37 -12.81
C PRO A 351 -21.51 -35.00 -12.44
N GLU A 352 -22.62 -34.99 -11.68
CA GLU A 352 -23.31 -33.81 -11.22
C GLU A 352 -22.46 -33.03 -10.18
N GLU A 353 -21.82 -33.75 -9.25
CA GLU A 353 -20.90 -33.17 -8.28
C GLU A 353 -19.69 -32.55 -8.96
N GLU A 354 -19.07 -33.27 -9.90
CA GLU A 354 -17.94 -32.75 -10.66
C GLU A 354 -18.34 -31.53 -11.49
N ALA A 355 -19.49 -31.58 -12.16
CA ALA A 355 -19.98 -30.46 -12.96
C ALA A 355 -20.20 -29.19 -12.11
N GLY A 356 -20.86 -29.28 -10.96
CA GLY A 356 -21.12 -28.13 -10.12
C GLY A 356 -19.89 -27.68 -9.32
N TYR A 357 -19.17 -28.62 -8.71
CA TYR A 357 -18.00 -28.31 -7.88
C TYR A 357 -16.81 -27.82 -8.69
N TYR A 358 -16.35 -28.64 -9.66
CA TYR A 358 -15.12 -28.37 -10.39
C TYR A 358 -15.34 -27.39 -11.54
N TYR A 359 -16.26 -27.73 -12.49
CA TYR A 359 -16.46 -26.87 -13.66
C TYR A 359 -17.21 -25.60 -13.27
N GLY A 360 -18.28 -25.68 -12.49
CA GLY A 360 -19.10 -24.55 -12.08
C GLY A 360 -18.40 -23.65 -11.06
N PHE A 361 -18.56 -23.93 -9.77
CA PHE A 361 -18.14 -23.01 -8.72
C PHE A 361 -16.63 -22.73 -8.74
N SER A 362 -15.79 -23.76 -8.89
CA SER A 362 -14.34 -23.56 -8.88
C SER A 362 -13.85 -22.84 -10.14
N ASN A 363 -14.28 -23.23 -11.33
CA ASN A 363 -13.65 -22.79 -12.58
C ASN A 363 -14.41 -21.75 -13.39
N GLU A 364 -15.74 -21.61 -13.20
CA GLU A 364 -16.52 -20.49 -13.72
C GLU A 364 -16.77 -19.41 -12.64
N GLY A 365 -16.64 -19.74 -11.35
CA GLY A 365 -16.77 -18.81 -10.24
C GLY A 365 -15.42 -18.30 -9.71
N LEU A 366 -14.72 -19.10 -8.89
CA LEU A 366 -13.51 -18.66 -8.17
C LEU A 366 -12.31 -18.39 -9.07
N TRP A 367 -12.10 -19.17 -10.12
CA TRP A 367 -10.97 -18.98 -11.03
C TRP A 367 -10.95 -17.60 -11.69
N PRO A 368 -12.02 -17.13 -12.38
CA PRO A 368 -12.02 -15.80 -12.95
C PRO A 368 -12.08 -14.70 -11.89
N LEU A 369 -12.73 -14.93 -10.75
CA LEU A 369 -12.76 -13.99 -9.62
C LEU A 369 -11.36 -13.65 -9.12
N CYS A 370 -10.53 -14.66 -8.92
CA CYS A 370 -9.21 -14.50 -8.32
C CYS A 370 -8.16 -14.00 -9.32
N HIS A 371 -8.27 -14.34 -10.60
CA HIS A 371 -7.29 -13.94 -11.60
C HIS A 371 -7.45 -12.51 -12.13
N ILE A 372 -8.61 -11.88 -11.99
CA ILE A 372 -8.88 -10.48 -12.40
C ILE A 372 -8.46 -10.20 -13.87
N VAL A 373 -8.73 -11.13 -14.78
CA VAL A 373 -8.44 -10.98 -16.22
C VAL A 373 -9.66 -10.53 -17.04
N HIS A 374 -10.55 -9.77 -16.38
CA HIS A 374 -11.78 -9.23 -16.97
C HIS A 374 -12.77 -10.27 -17.52
N THR A 375 -12.61 -11.54 -17.14
CA THR A 375 -13.61 -12.58 -17.35
C THR A 375 -14.60 -12.55 -16.19
N ARG A 376 -15.89 -12.38 -16.50
CA ARG A 376 -16.92 -12.26 -15.47
C ARG A 376 -17.14 -13.59 -14.76
N PRO A 377 -17.03 -13.66 -13.43
CA PRO A 377 -17.35 -14.85 -12.66
C PRO A 377 -18.85 -15.20 -12.77
N LEU A 378 -19.14 -16.48 -12.75
CA LEU A 378 -20.51 -17.01 -12.72
C LEU A 378 -20.73 -17.72 -11.38
N PHE A 379 -21.76 -17.29 -10.67
CA PHE A 379 -22.14 -17.86 -9.38
C PHE A 379 -23.55 -18.41 -9.46
N ARG A 380 -23.70 -19.74 -9.37
CA ARG A 380 -24.98 -20.44 -9.39
C ARG A 380 -25.20 -21.17 -8.05
N PRO A 381 -26.35 -21.05 -7.41
CA PRO A 381 -26.64 -21.75 -6.15
C PRO A 381 -26.48 -23.28 -6.24
N GLU A 382 -26.79 -23.85 -7.40
CA GLU A 382 -26.63 -25.29 -7.67
C GLU A 382 -25.17 -25.71 -7.59
N ASP A 383 -24.26 -24.91 -8.20
CA ASP A 383 -22.82 -25.16 -8.19
C ASP A 383 -22.25 -25.03 -6.77
N TRP A 384 -22.71 -24.03 -6.03
CA TRP A 384 -22.37 -23.86 -4.62
C TRP A 384 -22.78 -25.05 -3.76
N THR A 385 -23.99 -25.58 -3.98
CA THR A 385 -24.47 -26.77 -3.27
C THR A 385 -23.55 -27.96 -3.51
N GLN A 386 -23.10 -28.18 -4.75
CA GLN A 386 -22.16 -29.24 -5.07
C GLN A 386 -20.77 -28.98 -4.49
N TYR A 387 -20.32 -27.74 -4.50
CA TYR A 387 -19.05 -27.36 -3.88
C TYR A 387 -19.01 -27.70 -2.37
N ARG A 388 -20.09 -27.42 -1.65
CA ARG A 388 -20.25 -27.81 -0.24
C ARG A 388 -20.26 -29.33 -0.07
N ALA A 389 -21.08 -30.03 -0.82
CA ALA A 389 -21.20 -31.48 -0.72
C ALA A 389 -19.89 -32.21 -0.99
N VAL A 390 -19.11 -31.74 -1.98
CA VAL A 390 -17.80 -32.31 -2.29
C VAL A 390 -16.80 -32.00 -1.17
N ASN A 391 -16.76 -30.80 -0.63
CA ASN A 391 -15.90 -30.48 0.52
C ASN A 391 -16.23 -31.37 1.76
N GLU A 392 -17.53 -31.65 2.00
CA GLU A 392 -17.99 -32.57 3.05
C GLU A 392 -17.50 -34.02 2.80
N LYS A 393 -17.57 -34.49 1.54
CA LYS A 393 -17.02 -35.82 1.15
C LYS A 393 -15.53 -35.92 1.38
N PHE A 394 -14.77 -34.88 1.00
CA PHE A 394 -13.34 -34.84 1.24
C PHE A 394 -13.02 -34.76 2.74
N ALA A 395 -13.81 -34.02 3.52
CA ALA A 395 -13.66 -33.99 4.98
C ALA A 395 -13.86 -35.40 5.58
N ALA A 396 -14.89 -36.12 5.19
CA ALA A 396 -15.13 -37.49 5.65
C ALA A 396 -13.97 -38.43 5.29
N ALA A 397 -13.42 -38.33 4.06
CA ALA A 397 -12.28 -39.12 3.62
C ALA A 397 -11.00 -38.81 4.43
N VAL A 398 -10.75 -37.52 4.71
CA VAL A 398 -9.61 -37.10 5.53
C VAL A 398 -9.78 -37.58 6.98
N LEU A 399 -10.96 -37.40 7.56
CA LEU A 399 -11.26 -37.82 8.94
C LEU A 399 -11.08 -39.33 9.12
N GLU A 400 -11.46 -40.15 8.11
CA GLU A 400 -11.19 -41.58 8.08
C GLU A 400 -9.69 -41.87 8.16
N GLU A 401 -8.86 -41.15 7.39
CA GLU A 401 -7.41 -41.36 7.32
C GLU A 401 -6.66 -40.94 8.60
N ILE A 402 -7.19 -39.93 9.32
CA ILE A 402 -6.57 -39.41 10.54
C ILE A 402 -7.17 -39.97 11.84
N ALA A 403 -8.15 -40.89 11.79
CA ALA A 403 -8.93 -41.36 12.94
C ALA A 403 -8.06 -42.04 14.01
N GLY A 404 -6.98 -42.48 13.96
CA GLY A 404 -6.13 -43.09 15.01
C GLY A 404 -4.91 -42.27 15.37
N THR A 405 -4.76 -41.08 14.79
CA THR A 405 -3.55 -40.27 14.92
C THR A 405 -3.79 -39.10 15.86
N GLU A 406 -2.94 -38.90 16.84
CA GLU A 406 -2.93 -37.72 17.71
C GLU A 406 -2.28 -36.54 17.01
N SER A 407 -2.92 -35.36 17.06
CA SER A 407 -2.46 -34.14 16.42
C SER A 407 -2.01 -34.35 14.96
N PRO A 408 -2.86 -34.93 14.08
CA PRO A 408 -2.50 -35.23 12.71
C PRO A 408 -2.20 -33.97 11.91
N MET A 409 -1.34 -34.09 10.90
CA MET A 409 -0.98 -32.97 10.01
C MET A 409 -1.67 -33.11 8.66
N VAL A 410 -2.47 -32.10 8.31
CA VAL A 410 -3.24 -32.05 7.06
C VAL A 410 -2.82 -30.85 6.24
N LEU A 411 -2.39 -31.06 5.02
CA LEU A 411 -2.00 -30.04 4.05
C LEU A 411 -2.95 -30.03 2.86
N ILE A 412 -3.86 -29.08 2.86
CA ILE A 412 -4.89 -28.91 1.84
C ILE A 412 -4.33 -28.03 0.72
N GLN A 413 -4.63 -28.44 -0.54
CA GLN A 413 -4.13 -27.75 -1.72
C GLN A 413 -5.26 -27.09 -2.49
N ASP A 414 -5.16 -25.76 -2.64
CA ASP A 414 -5.85 -24.92 -3.59
C ASP A 414 -7.34 -24.60 -3.29
N TYR A 415 -7.89 -23.70 -4.09
CA TYR A 415 -9.20 -23.05 -3.99
C TYR A 415 -10.41 -23.99 -4.07
N HIS A 416 -10.19 -25.21 -4.46
CA HIS A 416 -11.23 -26.24 -4.50
C HIS A 416 -11.76 -26.60 -3.10
N PHE A 417 -11.01 -26.31 -2.05
CA PHE A 417 -11.22 -26.79 -0.69
C PHE A 417 -11.25 -25.70 0.36
N ALA A 418 -11.82 -24.53 0.04
CA ALA A 418 -11.88 -23.42 0.98
C ALA A 418 -12.68 -23.73 2.27
N LEU A 419 -13.66 -24.65 2.20
CA LEU A 419 -14.45 -25.05 3.36
C LEU A 419 -13.80 -26.16 4.19
N LEU A 420 -12.89 -26.92 3.59
CA LEU A 420 -12.35 -28.14 4.17
C LEU A 420 -11.59 -27.93 5.50
N PRO A 421 -10.79 -26.85 5.69
CA PRO A 421 -10.14 -26.62 6.98
C PRO A 421 -11.13 -26.51 8.13
N GLY A 422 -12.21 -25.74 7.98
CA GLY A 422 -13.25 -25.59 8.98
C GLY A 422 -14.00 -26.90 9.27
N LEU A 423 -14.27 -27.69 8.25
CA LEU A 423 -14.93 -29.00 8.38
C LEU A 423 -14.07 -29.98 9.17
N ILE A 424 -12.76 -30.04 8.93
CA ILE A 424 -11.83 -30.92 9.65
C ILE A 424 -11.67 -30.45 11.11
N LYS A 425 -11.46 -29.17 11.35
CA LYS A 425 -11.22 -28.63 12.69
C LYS A 425 -12.43 -28.77 13.61
N ARG A 426 -13.63 -28.79 13.08
CA ARG A 426 -14.88 -29.03 13.84
C ARG A 426 -14.87 -30.41 14.50
N GLU A 427 -14.47 -31.43 13.74
CA GLU A 427 -14.46 -32.82 14.20
C GLU A 427 -13.15 -33.20 14.92
N ARG A 428 -12.03 -32.57 14.52
CA ARG A 428 -10.71 -32.82 15.04
C ARG A 428 -9.99 -31.50 15.37
N PRO A 429 -10.34 -30.85 16.50
CA PRO A 429 -9.70 -29.59 16.95
C PRO A 429 -8.19 -29.72 17.17
N ASP A 430 -7.72 -30.92 17.50
CA ASP A 430 -6.30 -31.26 17.69
C ASP A 430 -5.51 -31.36 16.37
N ALA A 431 -6.18 -31.53 15.22
CA ALA A 431 -5.50 -31.61 13.94
C ALA A 431 -4.80 -30.29 13.61
N ARG A 432 -3.59 -30.36 13.07
CA ARG A 432 -2.85 -29.24 12.52
C ARG A 432 -3.15 -29.14 11.03
N VAL A 433 -3.90 -28.13 10.66
CA VAL A 433 -4.43 -27.97 9.29
C VAL A 433 -3.80 -26.77 8.61
N ALA A 434 -3.18 -26.99 7.47
CA ALA A 434 -2.76 -25.92 6.57
C ALA A 434 -3.55 -25.99 5.26
N ILE A 435 -3.90 -24.83 4.72
CA ILE A 435 -4.36 -24.69 3.34
C ILE A 435 -3.38 -23.83 2.55
N PHE A 436 -2.96 -24.32 1.39
CA PHE A 436 -2.13 -23.57 0.46
C PHE A 436 -2.95 -23.18 -0.77
N TRP A 437 -3.10 -21.88 -0.99
CA TRP A 437 -3.88 -21.30 -2.07
C TRP A 437 -2.97 -20.98 -3.25
N HIS A 438 -3.12 -21.69 -4.37
CA HIS A 438 -2.20 -21.62 -5.51
C HIS A 438 -2.52 -20.53 -6.53
N ILE A 439 -3.74 -20.02 -6.54
CA ILE A 439 -4.13 -18.95 -7.44
C ILE A 439 -3.93 -17.57 -6.78
N PRO A 440 -3.95 -16.47 -7.53
CA PRO A 440 -3.89 -15.15 -6.92
C PRO A 440 -5.00 -14.94 -5.89
N TRP A 441 -4.74 -14.18 -4.82
CA TRP A 441 -5.81 -13.64 -4.00
C TRP A 441 -6.06 -12.19 -4.43
N PRO A 442 -7.28 -11.84 -4.87
CA PRO A 442 -7.59 -10.51 -5.38
C PRO A 442 -7.71 -9.49 -4.24
N ASN A 443 -7.94 -8.22 -4.57
CA ASN A 443 -8.33 -7.22 -3.59
C ASN A 443 -9.76 -7.48 -3.08
N PHE A 444 -10.13 -6.84 -1.97
CA PHE A 444 -11.45 -6.99 -1.35
C PHE A 444 -12.59 -6.68 -2.33
N GLU A 445 -12.49 -5.60 -3.10
CA GLU A 445 -13.53 -5.16 -4.01
C GLU A 445 -13.87 -6.23 -5.07
N ALA A 446 -12.85 -6.93 -5.56
CA ALA A 446 -13.09 -8.04 -6.48
C ALA A 446 -13.65 -9.27 -5.76
N PHE A 447 -13.11 -9.65 -4.58
CA PHE A 447 -13.55 -10.83 -3.86
C PHE A 447 -15.00 -10.70 -3.31
N SER A 448 -15.38 -9.50 -2.89
CA SER A 448 -16.69 -9.20 -2.28
C SER A 448 -17.90 -9.43 -3.19
N ILE A 449 -17.68 -9.60 -4.50
CA ILE A 449 -18.80 -9.96 -5.41
C ILE A 449 -19.22 -11.43 -5.30
N CYS A 450 -18.45 -12.27 -4.58
CA CYS A 450 -18.82 -13.66 -4.34
C CYS A 450 -20.00 -13.73 -3.35
N PRO A 451 -21.15 -14.32 -3.71
CA PRO A 451 -22.31 -14.38 -2.80
C PRO A 451 -22.04 -15.16 -1.50
N TRP A 452 -21.11 -16.09 -1.52
CA TRP A 452 -20.74 -16.95 -0.39
C TRP A 452 -19.36 -16.64 0.16
N GLN A 453 -18.96 -15.36 0.08
CA GLN A 453 -17.64 -14.92 0.56
C GLN A 453 -17.42 -15.27 2.04
N ASP A 454 -18.41 -15.05 2.89
CA ASP A 454 -18.30 -15.26 4.33
C ASP A 454 -18.06 -16.72 4.67
N GLU A 455 -18.81 -17.63 4.03
CA GLU A 455 -18.64 -19.07 4.23
C GLU A 455 -17.27 -19.57 3.75
N LEU A 456 -16.79 -19.07 2.61
CA LEU A 456 -15.45 -19.40 2.11
C LEU A 456 -14.36 -18.92 3.08
N LEU A 457 -14.45 -17.66 3.52
CA LEU A 457 -13.50 -17.05 4.45
C LEU A 457 -13.50 -17.76 5.81
N LEU A 458 -14.68 -18.03 6.36
CA LEU A 458 -14.83 -18.76 7.62
C LEU A 458 -14.32 -20.21 7.52
N GLY A 459 -14.54 -20.86 6.37
CA GLY A 459 -13.99 -22.19 6.11
C GLY A 459 -12.46 -22.18 6.08
N MET A 460 -11.86 -21.21 5.39
CA MET A 460 -10.40 -21.05 5.34
C MET A 460 -9.80 -20.70 6.71
N LEU A 461 -10.47 -19.85 7.51
CA LEU A 461 -10.04 -19.49 8.87
C LEU A 461 -10.12 -20.64 9.87
N GLY A 462 -10.67 -21.80 9.49
CA GLY A 462 -10.49 -23.04 10.24
C GLY A 462 -9.08 -23.62 10.17
N ALA A 463 -8.23 -23.17 9.24
CA ALA A 463 -6.85 -23.58 9.16
C ALA A 463 -5.99 -22.93 10.26
N ASP A 464 -4.96 -23.63 10.72
CA ASP A 464 -3.91 -23.06 11.59
C ASP A 464 -2.91 -22.22 10.77
N LEU A 465 -2.74 -22.59 9.48
CA LEU A 465 -1.84 -21.90 8.55
C LEU A 465 -2.49 -21.77 7.18
N ILE A 466 -2.53 -20.55 6.66
CA ILE A 466 -2.90 -20.26 5.27
C ILE A 466 -1.63 -19.81 4.53
N GLY A 467 -1.29 -20.53 3.47
CA GLY A 467 -0.14 -20.24 2.63
C GLY A 467 -0.55 -19.62 1.30
N PHE A 468 0.15 -18.57 0.87
CA PHE A 468 0.09 -17.98 -0.47
C PHE A 468 1.47 -17.96 -1.10
N HIS A 469 1.57 -17.67 -2.39
CA HIS A 469 2.87 -17.57 -3.05
C HIS A 469 3.65 -16.31 -2.69
N THR A 470 2.95 -15.18 -2.49
CA THR A 470 3.57 -13.86 -2.31
C THR A 470 3.01 -13.15 -1.09
N GLN A 471 3.81 -12.24 -0.52
CA GLN A 471 3.36 -11.36 0.56
C GLN A 471 2.18 -10.48 0.12
N TYR A 472 2.12 -10.10 -1.16
CA TYR A 472 1.03 -9.31 -1.71
C TYR A 472 -0.33 -10.02 -1.55
N TYR A 473 -0.38 -11.32 -1.83
CA TYR A 473 -1.60 -12.12 -1.66
C TYR A 473 -1.97 -12.30 -0.18
N CYS A 474 -0.98 -12.44 0.70
CA CYS A 474 -1.23 -12.46 2.15
C CYS A 474 -1.88 -11.15 2.62
N ASN A 475 -1.36 -10.01 2.17
CA ASN A 475 -1.90 -8.70 2.53
C ASN A 475 -3.32 -8.51 2.00
N ASN A 476 -3.59 -8.89 0.76
CA ASN A 476 -4.93 -8.82 0.19
C ASN A 476 -5.92 -9.72 0.94
N PHE A 477 -5.50 -10.92 1.35
CA PHE A 477 -6.33 -11.81 2.16
C PHE A 477 -6.66 -11.19 3.51
N LEU A 478 -5.68 -10.67 4.23
CA LEU A 478 -5.90 -10.00 5.52
C LEU A 478 -6.81 -8.78 5.40
N ASP A 479 -6.63 -7.95 4.36
CA ASP A 479 -7.53 -6.82 4.06
C ASP A 479 -8.96 -7.30 3.78
N THR A 480 -9.10 -8.43 3.06
CA THR A 480 -10.40 -9.04 2.80
C THR A 480 -11.06 -9.50 4.10
N ILE A 481 -10.33 -10.16 5.00
CA ILE A 481 -10.85 -10.59 6.31
C ILE A 481 -11.25 -9.39 7.16
N GLU A 482 -10.41 -8.36 7.24
CA GLU A 482 -10.67 -7.15 8.05
C GLU A 482 -11.99 -6.47 7.68
N ARG A 483 -12.38 -6.53 6.41
CA ARG A 483 -13.58 -5.88 5.89
C ARG A 483 -14.82 -6.77 5.89
N ALA A 484 -14.65 -8.08 5.73
CA ALA A 484 -15.77 -9.01 5.57
C ALA A 484 -16.16 -9.73 6.86
N ILE A 485 -15.22 -10.02 7.75
CA ILE A 485 -15.40 -10.91 8.90
C ILE A 485 -15.06 -10.19 10.20
N GLU A 486 -15.90 -10.37 11.22
CA GLU A 486 -15.55 -9.92 12.57
C GLU A 486 -14.44 -10.79 13.14
N ALA A 487 -13.21 -10.27 13.11
CA ALA A 487 -12.01 -10.94 13.58
C ALA A 487 -10.95 -9.91 14.00
N ARG A 488 -10.03 -10.31 14.84
CA ARG A 488 -8.87 -9.49 15.21
C ARG A 488 -7.72 -9.81 14.25
N ILE A 489 -7.26 -8.81 13.51
CA ILE A 489 -6.11 -8.92 12.62
C ILE A 489 -4.84 -8.43 13.34
N ASP A 490 -3.81 -9.25 13.33
CA ASP A 490 -2.47 -8.87 13.73
C ASP A 490 -1.60 -8.72 12.48
N TRP A 491 -1.47 -7.48 12.01
CA TRP A 491 -0.66 -7.12 10.84
C TRP A 491 0.84 -7.27 11.08
N GLU A 492 1.27 -7.34 12.35
CA GLU A 492 2.68 -7.51 12.71
C GLU A 492 3.11 -8.98 12.57
N HIS A 493 2.25 -9.89 12.99
CA HIS A 493 2.50 -11.34 12.94
C HIS A 493 1.81 -12.03 11.77
N PHE A 494 1.08 -11.28 10.94
CA PHE A 494 0.28 -11.81 9.84
C PHE A 494 -0.64 -12.94 10.31
N SER A 495 -1.49 -12.63 11.27
CA SER A 495 -2.42 -13.62 11.82
C SER A 495 -3.82 -13.04 12.03
N VAL A 496 -4.78 -13.93 12.00
CA VAL A 496 -6.19 -13.65 12.27
C VAL A 496 -6.60 -14.40 13.51
N THR A 497 -7.15 -13.70 14.51
CA THR A 497 -7.70 -14.32 15.73
C THR A 497 -9.21 -14.21 15.69
N ARG A 498 -9.89 -15.37 15.81
CA ARG A 498 -11.35 -15.46 15.96
C ARG A 498 -11.66 -16.39 17.15
N GLY A 499 -12.30 -15.82 18.17
CA GLY A 499 -12.45 -16.52 19.45
C GLY A 499 -11.09 -16.87 20.04
N GLN A 500 -10.84 -18.16 20.25
CA GLN A 500 -9.54 -18.67 20.74
C GLN A 500 -8.65 -19.25 19.64
N HIS A 501 -9.14 -19.31 18.39
CA HIS A 501 -8.39 -19.84 17.27
C HIS A 501 -7.56 -18.74 16.60
N VAL A 502 -6.30 -19.07 16.28
CA VAL A 502 -5.36 -18.18 15.59
C VAL A 502 -4.94 -18.83 14.29
N THR A 503 -5.20 -18.16 13.18
CA THR A 503 -4.76 -18.56 11.84
C THR A 503 -3.58 -17.70 11.41
N SER A 504 -2.44 -18.32 11.14
CA SER A 504 -1.28 -17.64 10.55
C SER A 504 -1.43 -17.54 9.03
N VAL A 505 -1.05 -16.40 8.44
CA VAL A 505 -1.13 -16.16 6.99
C VAL A 505 0.27 -15.81 6.48
N LYS A 506 0.89 -16.69 5.66
CA LYS A 506 2.31 -16.54 5.30
C LYS A 506 2.61 -16.82 3.83
N PRO A 507 3.63 -16.15 3.27
CA PRO A 507 4.08 -16.41 1.89
C PRO A 507 5.03 -17.61 1.84
N PHE A 508 4.73 -18.53 0.94
CA PHE A 508 5.60 -19.65 0.58
C PHE A 508 5.63 -19.79 -0.94
N PRO A 509 6.58 -19.17 -1.63
CA PRO A 509 6.67 -19.27 -3.08
C PRO A 509 7.01 -20.70 -3.51
N ILE A 510 6.03 -21.40 -4.11
CA ILE A 510 6.22 -22.79 -4.60
C ILE A 510 7.24 -22.85 -5.71
N SER A 511 7.93 -23.98 -5.82
CA SER A 511 8.96 -24.19 -6.83
C SER A 511 8.90 -25.62 -7.40
N VAL A 512 9.93 -26.00 -8.15
CA VAL A 512 10.08 -27.30 -8.79
C VAL A 512 11.22 -28.11 -8.15
N ALA A 513 11.21 -29.43 -8.35
CA ALA A 513 12.33 -30.28 -7.98
C ALA A 513 13.53 -30.02 -8.92
N PRO A 514 14.76 -30.00 -8.42
CA PRO A 514 15.94 -29.99 -9.29
C PRO A 514 15.98 -31.23 -10.16
N GLY A 515 16.14 -31.07 -11.49
CA GLY A 515 16.18 -32.18 -12.40
C GLY A 515 14.87 -32.99 -12.48
N PHE A 516 13.73 -32.29 -12.53
CA PHE A 516 12.35 -32.82 -12.42
C PHE A 516 11.97 -33.95 -13.43
N VAL A 517 12.89 -34.34 -14.31
CA VAL A 517 12.73 -35.45 -15.23
C VAL A 517 13.81 -36.48 -14.94
N ASP A 518 13.40 -37.68 -14.52
CA ASP A 518 14.30 -38.82 -14.36
C ASP A 518 14.78 -39.30 -15.72
N ASN A 519 16.09 -39.52 -15.89
CA ASN A 519 16.71 -39.92 -17.13
C ASN A 519 16.28 -39.06 -18.34
N PRO A 520 16.69 -37.80 -18.41
CA PRO A 520 16.25 -36.87 -19.44
C PRO A 520 16.62 -37.37 -20.83
N PRO A 521 15.77 -37.11 -21.83
CA PRO A 521 16.05 -37.52 -23.21
C PRO A 521 17.35 -36.92 -23.75
N THR A 522 18.12 -37.69 -24.51
CA THR A 522 19.36 -37.24 -25.15
C THR A 522 19.13 -36.67 -26.55
N THR A 523 17.92 -36.20 -26.84
CA THR A 523 17.56 -35.60 -28.14
C THR A 523 18.44 -34.40 -28.43
N SER A 524 19.15 -34.42 -29.57
CA SER A 524 19.95 -33.27 -29.99
C SER A 524 19.05 -32.14 -30.51
N ARG A 525 19.55 -30.89 -30.48
CA ARG A 525 18.86 -29.72 -31.07
C ARG A 525 18.52 -29.96 -32.54
N GLN A 526 19.48 -30.55 -33.32
CA GLN A 526 19.27 -30.86 -34.74
C GLN A 526 18.13 -31.86 -34.92
N ALA A 527 18.10 -32.94 -34.15
CA ALA A 527 17.03 -33.95 -34.23
C ALA A 527 15.66 -33.35 -33.87
N LEU A 528 15.63 -32.47 -32.86
CA LEU A 528 14.41 -31.75 -32.49
C LEU A 528 13.90 -30.84 -33.63
N LEU A 529 14.76 -30.02 -34.23
CA LEU A 529 14.38 -29.14 -35.33
C LEU A 529 13.95 -29.93 -36.58
N GLN A 530 14.61 -31.05 -36.87
CA GLN A 530 14.20 -31.96 -37.95
C GLN A 530 12.81 -32.56 -37.71
N SER A 531 12.49 -32.94 -36.47
CA SER A 531 11.16 -33.48 -36.12
C SER A 531 10.05 -32.42 -36.26
N LEU A 532 10.41 -31.14 -36.22
CA LEU A 532 9.52 -30.00 -36.43
C LEU A 532 9.46 -29.50 -37.87
N ASP A 533 10.15 -30.16 -38.80
CA ASP A 533 10.31 -29.77 -40.21
C ASP A 533 10.73 -28.29 -40.36
N THR A 534 11.66 -27.83 -39.54
CA THR A 534 12.18 -26.46 -39.56
C THR A 534 13.71 -26.42 -39.58
N GLN A 535 14.27 -25.39 -40.20
CA GLN A 535 15.71 -25.09 -40.23
C GLN A 535 16.03 -23.76 -39.54
N ALA A 536 15.10 -23.23 -38.72
CA ALA A 536 15.30 -21.98 -38.02
C ALA A 536 16.53 -22.01 -37.11
N GLU A 537 17.29 -20.92 -37.10
CA GLU A 537 18.48 -20.77 -36.23
C GLU A 537 18.12 -20.66 -34.76
N LEU A 538 17.02 -19.95 -34.47
CA LEU A 538 16.58 -19.58 -33.11
C LEU A 538 15.23 -20.24 -32.83
N LEU A 539 15.14 -20.84 -31.63
CA LEU A 539 13.97 -21.55 -31.14
C LEU A 539 13.38 -20.84 -29.93
N GLY A 540 12.17 -20.32 -30.07
CA GLY A 540 11.36 -19.89 -28.94
C GLY A 540 10.41 -20.99 -28.49
N VAL A 541 10.11 -21.05 -27.20
CA VAL A 541 9.18 -22.05 -26.66
C VAL A 541 8.17 -21.38 -25.71
N GLY A 542 6.91 -21.87 -25.76
CA GLY A 542 5.87 -21.62 -24.79
C GLY A 542 5.20 -22.94 -24.40
N VAL A 543 4.96 -23.15 -23.11
CA VAL A 543 4.32 -24.37 -22.59
C VAL A 543 3.21 -23.92 -21.64
N GLU A 544 1.95 -24.15 -22.02
CA GLU A 544 0.80 -23.75 -21.21
C GLU A 544 -0.36 -24.72 -21.43
N ARG A 545 -1.30 -24.71 -20.51
CA ARG A 545 -2.65 -25.20 -20.82
C ARG A 545 -3.39 -24.12 -21.61
N LEU A 546 -4.36 -24.55 -22.42
CA LEU A 546 -5.31 -23.63 -23.05
C LEU A 546 -6.21 -23.00 -21.97
N ASP A 547 -5.78 -21.85 -21.45
CA ASP A 547 -6.45 -21.11 -20.39
C ASP A 547 -6.36 -19.62 -20.68
N TYR A 548 -7.46 -18.89 -20.58
CA TYR A 548 -7.54 -17.47 -20.89
C TYR A 548 -6.67 -16.59 -19.99
N THR A 549 -6.24 -17.11 -18.84
CA THR A 549 -5.32 -16.41 -17.94
C THR A 549 -3.88 -16.39 -18.45
N LYS A 550 -3.55 -17.24 -19.44
CA LYS A 550 -2.17 -17.45 -19.89
C LYS A 550 -1.71 -16.49 -20.98
N GLY A 551 -2.59 -15.64 -21.51
CA GLY A 551 -2.23 -14.61 -22.50
C GLY A 551 -1.72 -15.20 -23.82
N LEU A 552 -2.30 -16.30 -24.30
CA LEU A 552 -1.89 -16.93 -25.55
C LEU A 552 -2.20 -16.07 -26.77
N PRO A 553 -3.38 -15.48 -26.92
CA PRO A 553 -3.67 -14.58 -28.04
C PRO A 553 -2.70 -13.37 -28.07
N GLU A 554 -2.42 -12.77 -26.91
CA GLU A 554 -1.50 -11.65 -26.76
C GLU A 554 -0.07 -12.06 -27.16
N ARG A 555 0.39 -13.24 -26.73
CA ARG A 555 1.69 -13.82 -27.11
C ARG A 555 1.84 -13.95 -28.61
N PHE A 556 0.83 -14.51 -29.28
CA PHE A 556 0.90 -14.73 -30.73
C PHE A 556 0.78 -13.43 -31.52
N ARG A 557 -0.02 -12.47 -31.07
CA ARG A 557 -0.05 -11.11 -31.65
C ARG A 557 1.33 -10.42 -31.49
N ALA A 558 1.99 -10.60 -30.36
CA ALA A 558 3.33 -10.08 -30.14
C ALA A 558 4.38 -10.73 -31.06
N LEU A 559 4.29 -12.03 -31.32
CA LEU A 559 5.12 -12.70 -32.33
C LEU A 559 4.84 -12.14 -33.72
N GLY A 560 3.59 -11.94 -34.11
CA GLY A 560 3.24 -11.28 -35.37
C GLY A 560 3.85 -9.86 -35.47
N ARG A 561 3.70 -9.08 -34.40
CA ARG A 561 4.27 -7.72 -34.30
C ARG A 561 5.81 -7.74 -34.33
N PHE A 562 6.45 -8.74 -33.76
CA PHE A 562 7.90 -8.94 -33.83
C PHE A 562 8.35 -9.18 -35.28
N PHE A 563 7.70 -10.08 -36.04
CA PHE A 563 8.04 -10.32 -37.44
C PHE A 563 7.69 -9.16 -38.39
N GLU A 564 6.72 -8.33 -38.02
CA GLU A 564 6.42 -7.08 -38.73
C GLU A 564 7.56 -6.07 -38.57
N ARG A 565 7.95 -5.80 -37.32
CA ARG A 565 8.93 -4.75 -36.97
C ARG A 565 10.37 -5.13 -37.25
N PHE A 566 10.68 -6.43 -37.19
CA PHE A 566 12.04 -6.97 -37.33
C PHE A 566 12.08 -8.07 -38.41
N PRO A 567 11.90 -7.69 -39.69
CA PRO A 567 11.82 -8.65 -40.78
C PRO A 567 13.09 -9.47 -40.98
N GLU A 568 14.25 -9.03 -40.48
CA GLU A 568 15.51 -9.76 -40.50
C GLU A 568 15.52 -11.07 -39.71
N TYR A 569 14.53 -11.26 -38.84
CA TYR A 569 14.36 -12.52 -38.08
C TYR A 569 13.40 -13.50 -38.72
N ARG A 570 12.74 -13.15 -39.83
CA ARG A 570 11.93 -14.09 -40.60
C ARG A 570 12.81 -15.23 -41.09
N GLU A 571 12.27 -16.45 -41.11
CA GLU A 571 12.96 -17.69 -41.40
C GLU A 571 14.04 -18.10 -40.36
N ARG A 572 14.53 -17.15 -39.56
CA ARG A 572 15.58 -17.42 -38.57
C ARG A 572 15.02 -17.81 -37.20
N VAL A 573 13.83 -17.28 -36.83
CA VAL A 573 13.17 -17.59 -35.56
C VAL A 573 11.95 -18.46 -35.80
N VAL A 574 11.80 -19.51 -35.04
CA VAL A 574 10.56 -20.29 -34.91
C VAL A 574 10.10 -20.31 -33.47
N PHE A 575 8.80 -20.14 -33.25
CA PHE A 575 8.20 -20.27 -31.93
C PHE A 575 7.35 -21.54 -31.86
N VAL A 576 7.64 -22.42 -30.90
CA VAL A 576 6.88 -23.63 -30.65
C VAL A 576 6.01 -23.45 -29.42
N GLN A 577 4.70 -23.57 -29.62
CA GLN A 577 3.74 -23.55 -28.52
C GLN A 577 3.24 -24.98 -28.25
N LEU A 578 3.56 -25.51 -27.07
CA LEU A 578 2.96 -26.73 -26.54
C LEU A 578 1.73 -26.31 -25.71
N ALA A 579 0.55 -26.78 -26.08
CA ALA A 579 -0.72 -26.34 -25.46
C ALA A 579 -1.62 -27.55 -25.18
N ALA A 580 -1.73 -27.90 -23.90
CA ALA A 580 -2.66 -28.94 -23.46
C ALA A 580 -4.09 -28.40 -23.42
N PRO A 581 -5.08 -29.05 -24.07
CA PRO A 581 -6.49 -28.72 -23.89
C PRO A 581 -6.90 -28.75 -22.40
N SER A 582 -7.73 -27.81 -21.98
CA SER A 582 -8.15 -27.70 -20.59
C SER A 582 -9.60 -27.24 -20.54
N ARG A 583 -10.41 -27.85 -19.67
CA ARG A 583 -11.78 -27.42 -19.35
C ARG A 583 -12.64 -27.16 -20.61
N SER A 584 -12.47 -28.01 -21.63
CA SER A 584 -13.09 -27.85 -22.96
C SER A 584 -14.62 -27.89 -22.97
N THR A 585 -15.25 -28.26 -21.87
CA THR A 585 -16.72 -28.20 -21.70
C THR A 585 -17.22 -26.80 -21.36
N ILE A 586 -16.34 -25.89 -20.87
CA ILE A 586 -16.70 -24.53 -20.50
C ILE A 586 -16.68 -23.63 -21.75
N PRO A 587 -17.78 -22.91 -22.06
CA PRO A 587 -17.88 -22.09 -23.28
C PRO A 587 -16.77 -21.05 -23.45
N ARG A 588 -16.30 -20.43 -22.37
CA ARG A 588 -15.20 -19.45 -22.43
C ARG A 588 -13.88 -20.07 -22.92
N TYR A 589 -13.62 -21.34 -22.55
CA TYR A 589 -12.42 -22.05 -23.00
C TYR A 589 -12.53 -22.46 -24.47
N GLN A 590 -13.72 -22.83 -24.95
CA GLN A 590 -13.98 -23.09 -26.37
C GLN A 590 -13.79 -21.82 -27.21
N ALA A 591 -14.29 -20.69 -26.74
CA ALA A 591 -14.11 -19.41 -27.40
C ALA A 591 -12.62 -19.00 -27.47
N LEU A 592 -11.85 -19.22 -26.38
CA LEU A 592 -10.41 -19.01 -26.35
C LEU A 592 -9.69 -19.89 -27.38
N GLU A 593 -10.04 -21.16 -27.46
CA GLU A 593 -9.44 -22.10 -28.40
C GLU A 593 -9.60 -21.63 -29.85
N ALA A 594 -10.83 -21.20 -30.20
CA ALA A 594 -11.10 -20.64 -31.51
C ALA A 594 -10.33 -19.33 -31.77
N GLU A 595 -10.20 -18.45 -30.78
CA GLU A 595 -9.41 -17.21 -30.89
C GLU A 595 -7.94 -17.52 -31.10
N VAL A 596 -7.36 -18.45 -30.33
CA VAL A 596 -5.97 -18.88 -30.44
C VAL A 596 -5.69 -19.43 -31.85
N ASP A 597 -6.54 -20.35 -32.34
CA ASP A 597 -6.40 -20.93 -33.68
C ASP A 597 -6.45 -19.85 -34.76
N ALA A 598 -7.37 -18.86 -34.64
CA ALA A 598 -7.51 -17.76 -35.59
C ALA A 598 -6.26 -16.85 -35.60
N VAL A 599 -5.74 -16.45 -34.44
CA VAL A 599 -4.56 -15.57 -34.34
C VAL A 599 -3.31 -16.29 -34.88
N ILE A 600 -3.13 -17.58 -34.57
CA ILE A 600 -2.01 -18.36 -35.14
C ILE A 600 -2.12 -18.42 -36.66
N GLN A 601 -3.32 -18.69 -37.19
CA GLN A 601 -3.54 -18.71 -38.64
C GLN A 601 -3.25 -17.34 -39.27
N GLU A 602 -3.68 -16.25 -38.66
CA GLU A 602 -3.40 -14.86 -39.10
C GLU A 602 -1.88 -14.65 -39.22
N VAL A 603 -1.14 -14.88 -38.14
CA VAL A 603 0.32 -14.65 -38.10
C VAL A 603 1.04 -15.55 -39.06
N ASN A 604 0.71 -16.84 -39.08
CA ASN A 604 1.34 -17.75 -40.02
C ASN A 604 1.04 -17.39 -41.47
N SER A 605 -0.20 -17.05 -41.83
CA SER A 605 -0.55 -16.65 -43.20
C SER A 605 0.16 -15.37 -43.66
N ALA A 606 0.42 -14.43 -42.72
CA ALA A 606 1.11 -13.19 -43.02
C ALA A 606 2.61 -13.34 -43.30
N TYR A 607 3.27 -14.31 -42.65
CA TYR A 607 4.73 -14.36 -42.64
C TYR A 607 5.34 -15.70 -43.09
N GLN A 608 4.58 -16.78 -43.23
CA GLN A 608 5.16 -18.07 -43.65
C GLN A 608 5.81 -17.99 -45.03
N THR A 609 6.94 -18.67 -45.19
CA THR A 609 7.67 -18.78 -46.46
C THR A 609 8.16 -20.22 -46.65
N GLY A 610 7.84 -20.82 -47.80
CA GLY A 610 8.21 -22.23 -48.09
C GLY A 610 7.69 -23.19 -47.01
N ARG A 611 8.60 -23.88 -46.32
CA ARG A 611 8.28 -24.77 -45.20
C ARG A 611 8.32 -24.09 -43.85
N TRP A 612 8.93 -22.91 -43.74
CA TRP A 612 9.02 -22.22 -42.48
C TRP A 612 7.69 -21.58 -42.09
N LYS A 613 7.28 -21.79 -40.86
CA LYS A 613 6.14 -21.13 -40.20
C LYS A 613 6.63 -20.42 -38.96
N PRO A 614 6.21 -19.16 -38.74
CA PRO A 614 6.51 -18.42 -37.53
C PRO A 614 6.17 -19.16 -36.25
N ILE A 615 4.98 -19.77 -36.20
CA ILE A 615 4.44 -20.44 -35.00
C ILE A 615 4.10 -21.89 -35.35
N LEU A 616 4.69 -22.80 -34.60
CA LEU A 616 4.37 -24.22 -34.60
C LEU A 616 3.51 -24.52 -33.37
N TYR A 617 2.28 -24.94 -33.57
CA TYR A 617 1.28 -25.13 -32.53
C TYR A 617 1.01 -26.63 -32.30
N LEU A 618 1.44 -27.14 -31.13
CA LEU A 618 1.32 -28.52 -30.74
C LEU A 618 0.19 -28.66 -29.70
N LYS A 619 -1.04 -28.77 -30.21
CA LYS A 619 -2.27 -28.80 -29.42
C LYS A 619 -2.60 -30.22 -28.96
N ARG A 620 -1.90 -30.70 -27.94
CA ARG A 620 -2.16 -31.99 -27.28
C ARG A 620 -1.54 -32.01 -25.89
N HIS A 621 -1.89 -32.98 -25.10
CA HIS A 621 -1.15 -33.28 -23.88
C HIS A 621 0.29 -33.74 -24.21
N HIS A 622 1.23 -33.21 -23.46
CA HIS A 622 2.65 -33.59 -23.53
C HIS A 622 3.13 -34.00 -22.14
N GLU A 623 3.82 -35.13 -22.07
CA GLU A 623 4.50 -35.53 -20.84
C GLU A 623 5.76 -34.69 -20.61
N HIS A 624 6.23 -34.61 -19.36
CA HIS A 624 7.44 -33.85 -19.03
C HIS A 624 8.67 -34.29 -19.84
N ARG A 625 8.80 -35.58 -20.16
CA ARG A 625 9.89 -36.10 -21.01
C ARG A 625 9.80 -35.58 -22.43
N GLU A 626 8.61 -35.36 -22.97
CA GLU A 626 8.40 -34.76 -24.28
C GLU A 626 8.69 -33.26 -24.30
N ILE A 627 8.37 -32.54 -23.19
CA ILE A 627 8.59 -31.09 -23.05
C ILE A 627 10.08 -30.79 -22.86
N TRP A 628 10.81 -31.66 -22.17
CA TRP A 628 12.18 -31.41 -21.74
C TRP A 628 13.13 -31.02 -22.91
N PRO A 629 13.14 -31.65 -24.10
CA PRO A 629 14.00 -31.24 -25.21
C PRO A 629 13.73 -29.82 -25.70
N PHE A 630 12.46 -29.35 -25.65
CA PHE A 630 12.10 -27.98 -26.01
C PHE A 630 12.69 -26.98 -25.02
N TYR A 631 12.54 -27.20 -23.72
CA TYR A 631 13.18 -26.36 -22.72
C TYR A 631 14.71 -26.35 -22.83
N ARG A 632 15.29 -27.53 -23.05
CA ARG A 632 16.76 -27.72 -23.13
C ARG A 632 17.40 -26.97 -24.29
N HIS A 633 16.70 -26.90 -25.41
CA HIS A 633 17.25 -26.39 -26.68
C HIS A 633 16.67 -25.01 -27.08
N ALA A 634 15.72 -24.45 -26.34
CA ALA A 634 15.18 -23.16 -26.67
C ALA A 634 16.20 -22.01 -26.40
N ASP A 635 16.27 -21.06 -27.31
CA ASP A 635 17.04 -19.84 -27.15
C ASP A 635 16.32 -18.86 -26.22
N PHE A 636 14.96 -18.91 -26.23
CA PHE A 636 14.13 -18.17 -25.27
C PHE A 636 12.84 -18.91 -24.95
N CYS A 637 12.35 -18.69 -23.74
CA CYS A 637 11.03 -19.15 -23.27
C CYS A 637 10.14 -17.95 -22.97
N MET A 638 8.86 -18.03 -23.39
CA MET A 638 7.86 -17.00 -23.11
C MET A 638 6.81 -17.51 -22.13
N VAL A 639 6.65 -16.80 -21.02
CA VAL A 639 5.62 -16.99 -20.02
C VAL A 639 4.88 -15.67 -19.85
N THR A 640 3.77 -15.53 -20.59
CA THR A 640 3.06 -14.24 -20.74
C THR A 640 1.67 -14.24 -20.10
N SER A 641 1.51 -14.94 -18.97
CA SER A 641 0.23 -14.99 -18.27
C SER A 641 -0.28 -13.59 -17.98
N LEU A 642 -1.58 -13.35 -18.22
CA LEU A 642 -2.25 -12.09 -17.90
C LEU A 642 -2.32 -11.88 -16.38
N HIS A 643 -2.46 -12.97 -15.63
CA HIS A 643 -2.32 -13.03 -14.18
C HIS A 643 -2.12 -14.49 -13.77
N ASP A 644 -1.21 -14.75 -12.83
CA ASP A 644 -0.90 -16.10 -12.35
C ASP A 644 -0.41 -16.06 -10.90
N GLY A 645 -0.77 -17.06 -10.11
CA GLY A 645 -0.34 -17.16 -8.71
C GLY A 645 1.18 -17.31 -8.56
N MET A 646 1.80 -18.17 -9.37
CA MET A 646 3.26 -18.37 -9.42
C MET A 646 3.74 -18.51 -10.86
N ASN A 647 3.31 -19.49 -11.59
CA ASN A 647 3.76 -20.05 -12.87
C ASN A 647 5.03 -20.90 -12.76
N LEU A 648 4.83 -22.22 -12.67
CA LEU A 648 5.93 -23.18 -12.56
C LEU A 648 6.70 -23.39 -13.88
N VAL A 649 6.09 -23.11 -15.03
CA VAL A 649 6.74 -23.25 -16.36
C VAL A 649 8.02 -22.43 -16.43
N ALA A 650 8.01 -21.21 -15.87
CA ALA A 650 9.22 -20.39 -15.79
C ALA A 650 10.34 -21.08 -15.00
N LYS A 651 9.99 -21.71 -13.87
CA LYS A 651 10.95 -22.42 -13.02
C LYS A 651 11.37 -23.76 -13.63
N GLU A 652 10.47 -24.46 -14.30
CA GLU A 652 10.77 -25.68 -15.07
C GLU A 652 11.78 -25.41 -16.18
N PHE A 653 11.54 -24.37 -17.00
CA PHE A 653 12.48 -23.94 -18.03
C PHE A 653 13.88 -23.70 -17.46
N ILE A 654 13.97 -22.89 -16.38
CA ILE A 654 15.25 -22.59 -15.74
C ILE A 654 15.92 -23.85 -15.19
N SER A 655 15.17 -24.77 -14.56
CA SER A 655 15.73 -25.97 -13.92
C SER A 655 16.34 -26.96 -14.90
N VAL A 656 15.94 -26.92 -16.18
CA VAL A 656 16.47 -27.75 -17.27
C VAL A 656 17.76 -27.15 -17.87
N ARG A 657 18.04 -25.89 -17.62
CA ARG A 657 19.17 -25.14 -18.22
C ARG A 657 20.48 -25.37 -17.45
N ASP A 658 20.95 -26.60 -17.39
CA ASP A 658 22.26 -26.95 -16.85
C ASP A 658 23.44 -26.44 -17.70
N ASP A 659 23.17 -26.00 -18.97
CA ASP A 659 24.09 -25.25 -19.82
C ASP A 659 24.18 -23.76 -19.48
N GLU A 660 23.35 -23.30 -18.54
CA GLU A 660 23.25 -21.89 -18.13
C GLU A 660 23.03 -20.93 -19.31
N ASP A 661 22.32 -21.35 -20.36
CA ASP A 661 22.05 -20.53 -21.55
C ASP A 661 20.53 -20.42 -21.80
N GLY A 662 20.10 -19.47 -22.65
CA GLY A 662 18.70 -19.16 -22.95
C GLY A 662 18.16 -17.97 -22.18
N ALA A 663 17.14 -17.31 -22.73
CA ALA A 663 16.49 -16.14 -22.14
C ALA A 663 15.07 -16.48 -21.67
N LEU A 664 14.67 -15.96 -20.51
CA LEU A 664 13.29 -16.04 -20.04
C LEU A 664 12.59 -14.69 -20.22
N ILE A 665 11.50 -14.68 -20.99
CA ILE A 665 10.56 -13.55 -21.07
C ILE A 665 9.38 -13.88 -20.15
N LEU A 666 9.16 -13.07 -19.13
CA LEU A 666 8.25 -13.37 -18.03
C LEU A 666 7.28 -12.21 -17.79
N SER A 667 5.98 -12.53 -17.72
CA SER A 667 4.98 -11.56 -17.33
C SER A 667 5.21 -11.05 -15.91
N GLN A 668 5.18 -9.73 -15.73
CA GLN A 668 5.26 -9.07 -14.43
C GLN A 668 4.08 -9.41 -13.51
N PHE A 669 2.99 -9.98 -14.04
CA PHE A 669 1.78 -10.36 -13.31
C PHE A 669 1.77 -11.82 -12.87
N THR A 670 2.91 -12.49 -12.92
CA THR A 670 3.11 -13.81 -12.31
C THR A 670 3.77 -13.68 -10.94
N GLY A 671 3.46 -14.55 -9.99
CA GLY A 671 4.17 -14.59 -8.71
C GLY A 671 5.68 -14.82 -8.87
N ALA A 672 6.07 -15.59 -9.88
CA ALA A 672 7.47 -15.88 -10.21
C ALA A 672 8.28 -14.62 -10.55
N SER A 673 7.66 -13.56 -11.06
CA SER A 673 8.35 -12.30 -11.39
C SER A 673 8.98 -11.61 -10.18
N SER A 674 8.45 -11.85 -8.98
CA SER A 674 8.99 -11.30 -7.74
C SER A 674 10.33 -11.92 -7.35
N GLU A 675 10.59 -13.17 -7.78
CA GLU A 675 11.80 -13.93 -7.49
C GLU A 675 12.80 -13.93 -8.66
N LEU A 676 12.29 -14.05 -9.90
CA LEU A 676 13.09 -14.24 -11.12
C LEU A 676 13.44 -12.91 -11.81
N ARG A 677 14.10 -12.02 -11.09
CA ARG A 677 14.38 -10.64 -11.54
C ARG A 677 15.36 -10.52 -12.70
N ASP A 678 16.12 -11.55 -12.99
CA ASP A 678 17.03 -11.62 -14.14
C ASP A 678 16.32 -12.01 -15.44
N ALA A 679 15.01 -12.33 -15.39
CA ALA A 679 14.16 -12.49 -16.56
C ALA A 679 13.90 -11.14 -17.26
N ILE A 680 13.54 -11.18 -18.54
CA ILE A 680 13.03 -10.01 -19.26
C ILE A 680 11.56 -9.86 -18.88
N LEU A 681 11.27 -8.89 -18.00
CA LEU A 681 9.90 -8.67 -17.52
C LEU A 681 9.08 -7.89 -18.54
N VAL A 682 7.87 -8.37 -18.81
CA VAL A 682 6.95 -7.76 -19.77
C VAL A 682 5.57 -7.52 -19.17
N ASN A 683 4.87 -6.53 -19.69
CA ASN A 683 3.44 -6.40 -19.53
C ASN A 683 2.75 -7.16 -20.68
N PRO A 684 2.02 -8.26 -20.45
CA PRO A 684 1.41 -9.05 -21.50
C PRO A 684 0.30 -8.34 -22.28
N TYR A 685 -0.19 -7.21 -21.78
CA TYR A 685 -1.16 -6.33 -22.49
C TYR A 685 -0.47 -5.36 -23.46
N ASP A 686 0.86 -5.22 -23.39
CA ASP A 686 1.67 -4.39 -24.29
C ASP A 686 2.30 -5.24 -25.39
N ILE A 687 1.62 -5.34 -26.52
CA ILE A 687 2.04 -6.13 -27.67
C ILE A 687 3.38 -5.64 -28.25
N ASP A 688 3.55 -4.31 -28.35
CA ASP A 688 4.80 -3.73 -28.85
C ASP A 688 5.97 -3.96 -27.89
N GLY A 689 5.73 -3.81 -26.58
CA GLY A 689 6.72 -4.11 -25.54
C GLY A 689 7.12 -5.59 -25.53
N MET A 690 6.18 -6.50 -25.73
CA MET A 690 6.49 -7.93 -25.87
C MET A 690 7.30 -8.23 -27.14
N ALA A 691 7.01 -7.59 -28.26
CA ALA A 691 7.79 -7.72 -29.49
C ALA A 691 9.24 -7.23 -29.30
N GLU A 692 9.44 -6.11 -28.60
CA GLU A 692 10.79 -5.64 -28.22
C GLU A 692 11.50 -6.60 -27.24
N ALA A 693 10.77 -7.21 -26.32
CA ALA A 693 11.35 -8.22 -25.42
C ALA A 693 11.82 -9.46 -26.17
N ILE A 694 11.07 -9.92 -27.19
CA ILE A 694 11.51 -11.02 -28.06
C ILE A 694 12.79 -10.59 -28.79
N ARG A 695 12.84 -9.40 -29.38
CA ARG A 695 14.03 -8.87 -30.01
C ARG A 695 15.22 -8.81 -29.05
N ALA A 696 15.00 -8.30 -27.83
CA ALA A 696 16.04 -8.24 -26.81
C ALA A 696 16.55 -9.64 -26.43
N ALA A 697 15.68 -10.65 -26.33
CA ALA A 697 16.05 -12.02 -26.01
C ALA A 697 16.92 -12.64 -27.13
N VAL A 698 16.52 -12.49 -28.39
CA VAL A 698 17.24 -13.10 -29.53
C VAL A 698 18.52 -12.36 -29.91
N ALA A 699 18.60 -11.06 -29.61
CA ALA A 699 19.78 -10.23 -29.86
C ALA A 699 20.74 -10.17 -28.66
N MET A 700 20.39 -10.75 -27.50
CA MET A 700 21.17 -10.68 -26.27
C MET A 700 22.56 -11.32 -26.46
N PRO A 701 23.64 -10.62 -26.10
CA PRO A 701 24.98 -11.21 -26.13
C PRO A 701 25.05 -12.50 -25.29
N ALA A 702 25.74 -13.52 -25.79
CA ALA A 702 25.82 -14.83 -25.14
C ALA A 702 26.35 -14.75 -23.69
N GLU A 703 27.29 -13.84 -23.42
CA GLU A 703 27.84 -13.62 -22.08
C GLU A 703 26.76 -13.10 -21.10
N GLU A 704 25.98 -12.11 -21.51
CA GLU A 704 24.89 -11.57 -20.69
C GLU A 704 23.79 -12.60 -20.48
N ARG A 705 23.42 -13.34 -21.54
CA ARG A 705 22.38 -14.36 -21.49
C ARG A 705 22.75 -15.49 -20.51
N ARG A 706 24.00 -15.94 -20.55
CA ARG A 706 24.52 -16.95 -19.63
C ARG A 706 24.61 -16.43 -18.20
N ALA A 707 25.09 -15.21 -18.01
CA ALA A 707 25.19 -14.61 -16.68
C ALA A 707 23.78 -14.47 -16.01
N ARG A 708 22.76 -14.08 -16.79
CA ARG A 708 21.37 -14.02 -16.30
C ARG A 708 20.84 -15.41 -15.96
N MET A 709 21.00 -16.38 -16.88
CA MET A 709 20.51 -17.74 -16.66
C MET A 709 21.20 -18.42 -15.48
N ALA A 710 22.50 -18.24 -15.29
CA ALA A 710 23.24 -18.78 -14.15
C ALA A 710 22.65 -18.30 -12.81
N ARG A 711 22.31 -16.97 -12.69
CA ARG A 711 21.67 -16.45 -11.49
C ARG A 711 20.25 -16.98 -11.29
N LEU A 712 19.46 -17.08 -12.34
CA LEU A 712 18.12 -17.68 -12.31
C LEU A 712 18.19 -19.15 -11.89
N HIS A 713 19.10 -19.92 -12.47
CA HIS A 713 19.30 -21.33 -12.18
C HIS A 713 19.76 -21.56 -10.73
N GLN A 714 20.71 -20.75 -10.25
CA GLN A 714 21.12 -20.79 -8.84
C GLN A 714 19.93 -20.51 -7.92
N HIS A 715 19.11 -19.49 -8.21
CA HIS A 715 17.93 -19.15 -7.42
C HIS A 715 16.94 -20.31 -7.34
N VAL A 716 16.57 -20.91 -8.47
CA VAL A 716 15.61 -22.04 -8.51
C VAL A 716 16.17 -23.28 -7.78
N ARG A 717 17.46 -23.56 -7.89
CA ARG A 717 18.12 -24.65 -7.17
C ARG A 717 18.12 -24.46 -5.65
N GLU A 718 18.31 -23.23 -5.19
CA GLU A 718 18.31 -22.91 -3.75
C GLU A 718 16.90 -22.83 -3.17
N HIS A 719 15.91 -22.36 -3.97
CA HIS A 719 14.51 -22.20 -3.59
C HIS A 719 13.64 -23.27 -4.30
N ASN A 720 14.00 -24.53 -4.11
CA ASN A 720 13.33 -25.66 -4.74
C ASN A 720 12.12 -26.15 -3.93
N ILE A 721 11.42 -27.17 -4.44
CA ILE A 721 10.20 -27.71 -3.82
C ILE A 721 10.45 -28.33 -2.44
N TYR A 722 11.61 -28.96 -2.22
CA TYR A 722 11.94 -29.56 -0.94
C TYR A 722 12.11 -28.51 0.16
N ARG A 723 12.68 -27.35 -0.18
CA ARG A 723 12.74 -26.18 0.71
C ARG A 723 11.34 -25.65 1.02
N TRP A 724 10.51 -25.48 0.00
CA TRP A 724 9.13 -25.04 0.16
C TRP A 724 8.36 -25.92 1.14
N ALA A 725 8.42 -27.24 0.93
CA ALA A 725 7.76 -28.21 1.82
C ALA A 725 8.34 -28.17 3.24
N GLY A 726 9.66 -28.13 3.37
CA GLY A 726 10.33 -28.07 4.67
C GLY A 726 9.95 -26.84 5.47
N LEU A 727 9.90 -25.65 4.84
CA LEU A 727 9.50 -24.41 5.51
C LEU A 727 8.03 -24.43 5.92
N LEU A 728 7.13 -24.89 5.05
CA LEU A 728 5.70 -24.95 5.34
C LEU A 728 5.41 -25.94 6.47
N LEU A 729 6.01 -27.12 6.43
CA LEU A 729 5.85 -28.12 7.48
C LEU A 729 6.47 -27.67 8.82
N SER A 730 7.62 -26.98 8.80
CA SER A 730 8.23 -26.39 10.00
C SER A 730 7.30 -25.37 10.65
N GLU A 731 6.67 -24.51 9.84
CA GLU A 731 5.76 -23.50 10.34
C GLU A 731 4.51 -24.15 10.95
N LEU A 732 3.91 -25.11 10.26
CA LEU A 732 2.72 -25.82 10.74
C LEU A 732 3.01 -26.61 12.02
N GLU A 733 4.19 -27.20 12.12
CA GLU A 733 4.61 -27.93 13.33
C GLU A 733 4.84 -27.01 14.53
N GLY A 734 5.37 -25.80 14.27
CA GLY A 734 5.65 -24.79 15.30
C GLY A 734 4.40 -24.11 15.88
N ILE A 735 3.21 -24.25 15.27
CA ILE A 735 1.97 -23.67 15.79
C ILE A 735 1.51 -24.49 17.00
N PRO A 736 1.24 -23.84 18.16
CA PRO A 736 0.70 -24.55 19.33
C PRO A 736 -0.63 -25.22 18.99
N GLY A 737 -0.79 -26.50 19.34
CA GLY A 737 -2.07 -27.20 19.13
C GLY A 737 -3.21 -26.51 19.89
N THR A 738 -4.34 -26.32 19.24
CA THR A 738 -5.54 -25.73 19.85
C THR A 738 -6.11 -26.72 20.87
N THR A 739 -6.32 -26.31 22.14
CA THR A 739 -7.01 -27.09 23.13
C THR A 739 -8.51 -27.19 22.85
N VAL A 740 -9.11 -28.33 23.14
CA VAL A 740 -10.42 -28.87 22.73
C VAL A 740 -11.69 -27.97 22.89
N ASN A 741 -11.58 -26.75 23.42
CA ASN A 741 -12.77 -25.94 23.75
C ASN A 741 -13.01 -24.72 22.81
N ALA A 742 -12.46 -24.69 21.62
CA ALA A 742 -12.18 -23.41 20.96
C ALA A 742 -13.03 -23.02 19.74
N LEU A 743 -13.89 -23.86 19.20
CA LEU A 743 -14.69 -23.50 18.03
C LEU A 743 -16.17 -23.44 18.38
N GLU A 744 -16.74 -22.23 18.45
CA GLU A 744 -18.20 -22.08 18.40
C GLU A 744 -18.72 -22.60 17.06
N PRO A 745 -19.96 -23.19 17.03
CA PRO A 745 -20.58 -23.61 15.77
C PRO A 745 -20.59 -22.43 14.80
N ALA A 746 -20.12 -22.65 13.60
CA ALA A 746 -20.12 -21.59 12.59
C ALA A 746 -21.53 -21.08 12.38
N GLU A 747 -21.73 -19.75 12.34
CA GLU A 747 -23.06 -19.11 12.23
C GLU A 747 -23.81 -19.49 10.95
N TRP A 748 -23.14 -20.07 9.95
CA TRP A 748 -23.76 -20.55 8.72
C TRP A 748 -24.58 -21.84 8.90
N ASP A 749 -24.44 -22.57 10.02
CA ASP A 749 -25.34 -23.68 10.37
C ASP A 749 -26.70 -23.19 10.95
N LYS A 750 -26.84 -21.88 11.20
CA LYS A 750 -28.03 -21.27 11.80
C LYS A 750 -28.97 -20.59 10.80
N LYS A 751 -28.64 -20.56 9.52
CA LYS A 751 -29.45 -20.05 8.41
C LYS A 751 -29.73 -21.20 7.42
#